data_b828ebe870704035318348b1b039ddb3
#
_entry.id   b828ebe870704035318348b1b039ddb3
#
_cell.length_a   1.000
_cell.length_b   1.000
_cell.length_c   1.000
_cell.angle_alpha   90.00
_cell.angle_beta   90.00
_cell.angle_gamma   90.00
#
_symmetry.space_group_name_H-M   'P 1'
#
loop_
_entity.id
_entity.type
_entity.pdbx_description
1 polymer ?
#
loop_
_entity_poly.entity_id
_entity_poly.type
_entity_poly.pdbx_seq_one_letter_code
_entity_poly.pdbx_strand_id
1 'polypeptide(L)'
;MRILREICVLVAVAFLAASCGEDIYERPIHQGSGLGFPEKVYTLEAEAGQLAIPVIATQEFKVSTDESWLTVPRTAPAGREGFLVRYTANTSLPRAAKVVIAIEETNHRDTVLLRQKGAVAPVLTVSSPVINVIGSEGGKCEVALETNLQDSDLVLSWNSEGSEEWISDVAVQGGKLKFSYQANPLETMRHGNIDVSYTDAFGNVLRIPFQISQLPSSDLPGQSLTLQEFCAMATEEGTEIEDDLVIEGIVVSDKENGNCGDNTQLSVTSIDYSVCERTVYLEAVDGSCGLCMVTRTAEDNIFLQGDRVKWSVRGTVLNKSKVLDPATDPVFYTLSGVKGSMALKCDHLGREGIPVKEKYIGSLTDEDIFTYVTIKDCELPVRKGPLTPVSEKFTSATGADKVSKFGILLHDICGGSMYLYTNTTCPYRRDGSVLPQGSGKVSGVVVHELYPRFSYMDNGSADEETWGNIGRYQLRHTTREDFALAQTMEEASFSAILCEWTSIEGKNLEKYYANAGDRTAYFDYSFVYPDSYTDGRAGKLPINTMTDYSFLGPLDEDNPDGKIPSEEGSAWSTNLTVRDGAPQYTTLVLCTAGISSSRMSMQICSMNYFYSSTQKIGGVPMYLEGPRYWWVEYSLDGENWTAAARYSLPDFCQTSPMTQLWQTAGYKPVNIPLPASKLLGREKVWIRIIPDAAMQTGSQTAYLDPAIVYPASGSFPSAWNYIGIRYNTIDPPATDFGGGSDIDGLEPIDYNW
;
A
#
# COMPACT_ATOMS: atom_id res chain seq x y z
N MET A 1 57.62 -11.62 -26.75
CA MET A 1 56.39 -11.54 -25.94
C MET A 1 55.14 -12.19 -26.57
N ARG A 2 54.94 -12.15 -27.90
CA ARG A 2 53.80 -12.80 -28.55
C ARG A 2 53.86 -14.33 -28.52
N ILE A 3 55.02 -14.89 -28.76
CA ILE A 3 55.26 -16.36 -28.77
C ILE A 3 55.07 -16.97 -27.35
N LEU A 4 55.47 -16.25 -26.30
CA LEU A 4 55.31 -16.71 -24.92
C LEU A 4 53.82 -16.74 -24.46
N ARG A 5 52.99 -15.85 -25.03
CA ARG A 5 51.55 -15.81 -24.74
C ARG A 5 50.78 -16.94 -25.45
N GLU A 6 51.21 -17.32 -26.65
CA GLU A 6 50.58 -18.44 -27.36
C GLU A 6 50.99 -19.81 -26.75
N ILE A 7 52.22 -19.93 -26.24
CA ILE A 7 52.65 -21.13 -25.52
C ILE A 7 51.90 -21.24 -24.17
N CYS A 8 51.66 -20.16 -23.43
CA CYS A 8 50.89 -20.19 -22.21
C CYS A 8 49.40 -20.55 -22.43
N VAL A 9 48.81 -20.10 -23.54
CA VAL A 9 47.42 -20.45 -23.93
C VAL A 9 47.35 -21.94 -24.35
N LEU A 10 48.30 -22.44 -25.09
CA LEU A 10 48.37 -23.84 -25.52
C LEU A 10 48.60 -24.79 -24.30
N VAL A 11 49.43 -24.39 -23.34
CA VAL A 11 49.65 -25.16 -22.10
C VAL A 11 48.43 -25.12 -21.19
N ALA A 12 47.70 -23.95 -21.10
CA ALA A 12 46.46 -23.86 -20.36
C ALA A 12 45.33 -24.71 -20.98
N VAL A 13 45.21 -24.72 -22.31
CA VAL A 13 44.25 -25.58 -23.02
C VAL A 13 44.62 -27.08 -22.88
N ALA A 14 45.91 -27.42 -22.90
CA ALA A 14 46.36 -28.78 -22.66
C ALA A 14 46.13 -29.24 -21.20
N PHE A 15 46.24 -28.34 -20.20
CA PHE A 15 45.89 -28.64 -18.82
C PHE A 15 44.38 -28.76 -18.60
N LEU A 16 43.56 -28.00 -19.32
CA LEU A 16 42.10 -28.14 -19.28
C LEU A 16 41.64 -29.41 -20.00
N ALA A 17 42.34 -29.86 -21.06
CA ALA A 17 42.05 -31.12 -21.73
C ALA A 17 42.54 -32.33 -20.95
N ALA A 18 43.60 -32.18 -20.14
CA ALA A 18 44.11 -33.27 -19.29
C ALA A 18 43.37 -33.42 -17.96
N SER A 19 42.57 -32.41 -17.55
CA SER A 19 41.69 -32.51 -16.37
C SER A 19 40.36 -33.21 -16.65
N CYS A 20 40.04 -33.49 -17.91
CA CYS A 20 38.95 -34.38 -18.32
C CYS A 20 39.47 -35.79 -18.52
N GLY A 21 40.30 -36.27 -17.60
CA GLY A 21 40.79 -37.65 -17.64
C GLY A 21 39.69 -38.62 -17.27
N GLU A 22 39.64 -39.71 -18.02
CA GLU A 22 38.73 -40.85 -17.89
C GLU A 22 38.68 -41.46 -16.47
N ASP A 23 39.60 -41.07 -15.59
CA ASP A 23 39.68 -41.53 -14.19
C ASP A 23 38.46 -41.08 -13.31
N ILE A 24 37.62 -40.17 -13.74
CA ILE A 24 36.42 -39.78 -12.98
C ILE A 24 35.33 -40.84 -13.13
N TYR A 25 35.34 -41.60 -14.22
CA TYR A 25 34.35 -42.64 -14.49
C TYR A 25 34.73 -44.03 -13.96
N GLU A 26 36.00 -44.26 -13.63
CA GLU A 26 36.46 -45.55 -13.09
C GLU A 26 36.55 -45.60 -11.56
N ARG A 27 36.37 -44.48 -10.86
CA ARG A 27 36.16 -44.58 -9.42
C ARG A 27 34.79 -45.18 -9.20
N PRO A 28 34.68 -46.34 -8.53
CA PRO A 28 33.37 -46.81 -8.13
C PRO A 28 32.73 -45.70 -7.31
N ILE A 29 31.73 -45.06 -7.90
CA ILE A 29 30.86 -44.18 -7.14
C ILE A 29 30.30 -45.12 -6.09
N HIS A 30 30.79 -44.99 -4.85
CA HIS A 30 30.11 -45.60 -3.72
C HIS A 30 28.73 -44.94 -3.71
N GLN A 31 27.79 -45.61 -4.38
CA GLN A 31 26.38 -45.27 -4.24
C GLN A 31 26.07 -45.66 -2.79
N GLY A 32 26.28 -44.68 -1.90
CA GLY A 32 25.71 -44.79 -0.57
C GLY A 32 24.21 -45.03 -0.74
N SER A 33 23.64 -45.89 0.08
CA SER A 33 22.20 -46.10 0.06
C SER A 33 21.53 -44.76 0.30
N GLY A 34 20.78 -44.27 -0.68
CA GLY A 34 20.03 -43.03 -0.65
C GLY A 34 18.54 -43.32 -0.78
N LEU A 35 17.77 -42.65 0.04
CA LEU A 35 16.29 -42.71 -0.02
C LEU A 35 15.71 -41.32 0.33
N GLY A 36 14.84 -40.79 -0.49
CA GLY A 36 14.21 -39.50 -0.19
C GLY A 36 13.14 -39.09 -1.16
N PHE A 37 12.22 -38.30 -0.66
CA PHE A 37 11.22 -37.57 -1.45
C PHE A 37 11.80 -36.25 -1.95
N PRO A 38 11.71 -35.93 -3.25
CA PRO A 38 12.09 -34.62 -3.77
C PRO A 38 11.17 -33.50 -3.23
N GLU A 39 9.89 -33.82 -2.99
CA GLU A 39 8.91 -32.93 -2.38
C GLU A 39 8.36 -33.55 -1.10
N LYS A 40 8.09 -32.70 -0.10
CA LYS A 40 7.69 -33.17 1.24
C LYS A 40 6.20 -33.08 1.50
N VAL A 41 5.45 -32.38 0.63
CA VAL A 41 4.01 -32.15 0.80
C VAL A 41 3.33 -32.23 -0.56
N TYR A 42 2.21 -32.93 -0.64
CA TYR A 42 1.33 -32.97 -1.80
C TYR A 42 -0.11 -32.68 -1.40
N THR A 43 -0.82 -31.96 -2.25
CA THR A 43 -2.25 -31.67 -2.10
C THR A 43 -3.07 -32.61 -2.98
N LEU A 44 -4.12 -33.19 -2.41
CA LEU A 44 -5.06 -34.10 -3.05
C LEU A 44 -6.44 -33.43 -3.09
N GLU A 45 -7.18 -33.64 -4.18
CA GLU A 45 -8.57 -33.18 -4.29
C GLU A 45 -9.49 -33.98 -3.36
N ALA A 46 -10.71 -33.45 -3.13
CA ALA A 46 -11.70 -34.09 -2.26
C ALA A 46 -12.22 -35.42 -2.85
N GLU A 47 -12.28 -35.51 -4.18
CA GLU A 47 -12.74 -36.71 -4.91
C GLU A 47 -11.71 -37.84 -4.79
N ALA A 48 -12.17 -39.07 -4.98
CA ALA A 48 -11.26 -40.22 -5.04
C ALA A 48 -10.33 -40.12 -6.25
N GLY A 49 -9.06 -40.48 -6.07
CA GLY A 49 -8.09 -40.36 -7.13
C GLY A 49 -6.83 -41.17 -6.91
N GLN A 50 -5.85 -40.89 -7.72
CA GLN A 50 -4.50 -41.47 -7.61
C GLN A 50 -3.43 -40.41 -7.92
N LEU A 51 -2.29 -40.51 -7.22
CA LEU A 51 -1.15 -39.64 -7.38
C LEU A 51 0.13 -40.46 -7.48
N ALA A 52 0.96 -40.18 -8.48
CA ALA A 52 2.31 -40.73 -8.56
C ALA A 52 3.24 -39.84 -7.72
N ILE A 53 3.90 -40.42 -6.73
CA ILE A 53 4.84 -39.73 -5.86
C ILE A 53 6.25 -40.14 -6.25
N PRO A 54 7.07 -39.24 -6.80
CA PRO A 54 8.47 -39.56 -7.14
C PRO A 54 9.30 -39.78 -5.88
N VAL A 55 10.19 -40.73 -5.94
CA VAL A 55 11.15 -41.05 -4.87
C VAL A 55 12.52 -41.26 -5.50
N ILE A 56 13.54 -40.71 -4.90
CA ILE A 56 14.92 -40.99 -5.28
C ILE A 56 15.41 -42.15 -4.36
N ALA A 57 15.56 -43.32 -4.91
CA ALA A 57 15.97 -44.49 -4.16
C ALA A 57 17.09 -45.30 -4.89
N THR A 58 18.09 -45.69 -4.16
CA THR A 58 19.21 -46.51 -4.68
C THR A 58 18.94 -48.00 -4.58
N GLN A 59 17.95 -48.42 -3.81
CA GLN A 59 17.54 -49.80 -3.57
C GLN A 59 16.01 -49.89 -3.49
N GLU A 60 15.46 -51.11 -3.54
CA GLU A 60 14.06 -51.38 -3.22
C GLU A 60 13.76 -50.88 -1.80
N PHE A 61 12.61 -50.25 -1.62
CA PHE A 61 12.21 -49.69 -0.34
C PHE A 61 10.77 -50.06 0.03
N LYS A 62 10.51 -50.11 1.33
CA LYS A 62 9.16 -50.29 1.87
C LYS A 62 8.42 -49.00 1.89
N VAL A 63 7.10 -49.06 1.69
CA VAL A 63 6.18 -47.96 1.77
C VAL A 63 5.09 -48.29 2.79
N SER A 64 4.78 -47.37 3.68
CA SER A 64 3.77 -47.57 4.71
C SER A 64 2.98 -46.26 5.00
N THR A 65 1.78 -46.45 5.45
CA THR A 65 0.91 -45.39 6.01
C THR A 65 -0.01 -46.03 7.04
N ASP A 66 -0.36 -45.29 8.05
CA ASP A 66 -1.30 -45.74 9.11
C ASP A 66 -2.76 -45.36 8.74
N GLU A 67 -2.98 -44.61 7.65
CA GLU A 67 -4.28 -44.09 7.28
C GLU A 67 -5.02 -45.01 6.29
N SER A 68 -6.20 -45.45 6.67
CA SER A 68 -7.03 -46.40 5.90
C SER A 68 -7.59 -45.85 4.58
N TRP A 69 -7.63 -44.52 4.45
CA TRP A 69 -8.13 -43.87 3.22
C TRP A 69 -7.05 -43.78 2.12
N LEU A 70 -5.81 -44.15 2.43
CA LEU A 70 -4.72 -44.27 1.48
C LEU A 70 -4.45 -45.78 1.17
N THR A 71 -4.18 -46.06 -0.08
CA THR A 71 -3.68 -47.35 -0.52
C THR A 71 -2.32 -47.14 -1.17
N VAL A 72 -1.27 -47.68 -0.55
CA VAL A 72 0.11 -47.64 -1.04
C VAL A 72 0.62 -49.08 -1.30
N PRO A 73 1.56 -49.26 -2.22
CA PRO A 73 2.24 -50.56 -2.36
C PRO A 73 3.07 -50.89 -1.11
N ARG A 74 3.28 -52.17 -0.87
CA ARG A 74 4.14 -52.56 0.28
C ARG A 74 5.62 -52.24 0.06
N THR A 75 6.06 -52.41 -1.20
CA THR A 75 7.42 -52.08 -1.64
C THR A 75 7.41 -51.38 -2.98
N ALA A 76 8.47 -50.66 -3.29
CA ALA A 76 8.67 -50.02 -4.60
C ALA A 76 10.15 -50.17 -5.03
N PRO A 77 10.43 -50.27 -6.34
CA PRO A 77 11.76 -50.49 -6.85
C PRO A 77 12.69 -49.28 -6.68
N ALA A 78 13.99 -49.55 -6.76
CA ALA A 78 14.98 -48.49 -6.89
C ALA A 78 14.71 -47.64 -8.15
N GLY A 79 15.10 -46.36 -8.11
CA GLY A 79 14.96 -45.43 -9.23
C GLY A 79 14.47 -44.08 -8.82
N ARG A 80 13.85 -43.37 -9.78
CA ARG A 80 13.24 -42.04 -9.59
C ARG A 80 11.75 -41.99 -9.85
N GLU A 81 11.15 -43.07 -10.32
CA GLU A 81 9.74 -43.14 -10.67
C GLU A 81 8.82 -43.13 -9.45
N GLY A 82 9.33 -43.60 -8.29
CA GLY A 82 8.57 -43.65 -7.05
C GLY A 82 7.46 -44.71 -7.06
N PHE A 83 6.27 -44.32 -6.57
CA PHE A 83 5.13 -45.23 -6.45
C PHE A 83 3.79 -44.49 -6.59
N LEU A 84 2.76 -45.27 -6.86
CA LEU A 84 1.36 -44.74 -7.00
C LEU A 84 0.65 -44.86 -5.65
N VAL A 85 0.09 -43.74 -5.20
CA VAL A 85 -0.85 -43.68 -4.07
C VAL A 85 -2.27 -43.56 -4.63
N ARG A 86 -3.18 -44.40 -4.12
CA ARG A 86 -4.62 -44.25 -4.37
C ARG A 86 -5.29 -43.75 -3.09
N TYR A 87 -6.26 -42.88 -3.24
CA TYR A 87 -6.98 -42.30 -2.11
C TYR A 87 -8.47 -42.29 -2.36
N THR A 88 -9.23 -42.48 -1.28
CA THR A 88 -10.69 -42.42 -1.31
C THR A 88 -11.20 -41.00 -1.26
N ALA A 89 -12.41 -40.76 -1.71
CA ALA A 89 -13.05 -39.45 -1.57
C ALA A 89 -13.15 -39.04 -0.10
N ASN A 90 -12.96 -37.76 0.12
CA ASN A 90 -13.13 -37.13 1.44
C ASN A 90 -14.43 -36.31 1.45
N THR A 91 -15.48 -36.89 1.99
CA THR A 91 -16.80 -36.23 2.12
C THR A 91 -16.93 -35.40 3.40
N SER A 92 -15.86 -35.27 4.18
CA SER A 92 -15.80 -34.58 5.46
C SER A 92 -14.84 -33.39 5.42
N LEU A 93 -14.30 -33.01 6.56
CA LEU A 93 -13.31 -31.94 6.72
C LEU A 93 -11.97 -32.30 6.03
N PRO A 94 -11.10 -31.31 5.73
CA PRO A 94 -9.76 -31.55 5.24
C PRO A 94 -8.97 -32.48 6.16
N ARG A 95 -8.19 -33.41 5.56
CA ARG A 95 -7.41 -34.38 6.31
C ARG A 95 -5.98 -34.51 5.78
N ALA A 96 -5.09 -34.99 6.60
CA ALA A 96 -3.70 -35.25 6.22
C ALA A 96 -3.24 -36.63 6.64
N ALA A 97 -2.29 -37.19 5.90
CA ALA A 97 -1.66 -38.48 6.19
C ALA A 97 -0.17 -38.40 5.93
N LYS A 98 0.58 -39.18 6.71
CA LYS A 98 2.00 -39.40 6.47
C LYS A 98 2.19 -40.72 5.70
N VAL A 99 3.01 -40.65 4.65
CA VAL A 99 3.50 -41.84 3.97
C VAL A 99 5.00 -41.93 4.24
N VAL A 100 5.41 -43.05 4.81
CA VAL A 100 6.80 -43.30 5.20
C VAL A 100 7.41 -44.30 4.22
N ILE A 101 8.61 -43.99 3.76
CA ILE A 101 9.45 -44.90 2.98
C ILE A 101 10.65 -45.30 3.82
N ALA A 102 11.09 -46.56 3.70
CA ALA A 102 12.20 -47.06 4.47
C ALA A 102 13.00 -48.18 3.72
N ILE A 103 14.30 -48.14 3.86
CA ILE A 103 15.22 -49.24 3.54
C ILE A 103 15.65 -49.83 4.87
N GLU A 104 15.16 -51.02 5.21
CA GLU A 104 15.39 -51.65 6.52
C GLU A 104 16.85 -51.95 6.81
N GLU A 105 17.57 -52.40 5.82
CA GLU A 105 18.97 -52.84 5.96
C GLU A 105 19.91 -51.66 6.31
N THR A 106 19.55 -50.45 5.94
CA THR A 106 20.40 -49.28 6.10
C THR A 106 19.80 -48.23 7.07
N ASN A 107 18.62 -48.51 7.62
CA ASN A 107 17.91 -47.62 8.52
C ASN A 107 17.59 -46.22 7.92
N HIS A 108 17.64 -46.11 6.57
CA HIS A 108 17.19 -44.89 5.90
C HIS A 108 15.68 -44.79 5.90
N ARG A 109 15.16 -43.64 6.34
CA ARG A 109 13.72 -43.35 6.32
C ARG A 109 13.50 -41.96 5.84
N ASP A 110 12.35 -41.74 5.16
CA ASP A 110 11.87 -40.44 4.80
C ASP A 110 10.33 -40.42 4.84
N THR A 111 9.76 -39.20 4.95
CA THR A 111 8.33 -39.04 5.14
C THR A 111 7.81 -37.92 4.23
N VAL A 112 6.70 -38.19 3.57
CA VAL A 112 5.92 -37.19 2.82
C VAL A 112 4.57 -36.99 3.46
N LEU A 113 4.08 -35.76 3.49
CA LEU A 113 2.77 -35.39 3.99
C LEU A 113 1.79 -35.24 2.81
N LEU A 114 0.70 -35.99 2.84
CA LEU A 114 -0.40 -35.87 1.88
C LEU A 114 -1.54 -35.12 2.56
N ARG A 115 -1.96 -34.00 1.99
CA ARG A 115 -3.08 -33.20 2.46
C ARG A 115 -4.23 -33.34 1.48
N GLN A 116 -5.38 -33.82 1.93
CA GLN A 116 -6.57 -33.95 1.10
C GLN A 116 -7.61 -32.89 1.47
N LYS A 117 -8.08 -32.16 0.46
CA LYS A 117 -9.20 -31.23 0.61
C LYS A 117 -10.43 -31.98 1.13
N GLY A 118 -11.29 -31.30 1.86
CA GLY A 118 -12.58 -31.82 2.30
C GLY A 118 -13.70 -31.31 1.42
N ALA A 119 -14.77 -32.10 1.30
CA ALA A 119 -16.02 -31.64 0.69
C ALA A 119 -16.80 -30.69 1.61
N VAL A 120 -16.44 -30.65 2.89
CA VAL A 120 -17.03 -29.77 3.91
C VAL A 120 -15.97 -28.84 4.45
N ALA A 121 -16.26 -27.54 4.46
CA ALA A 121 -15.40 -26.56 5.10
C ALA A 121 -15.54 -26.62 6.64
N PRO A 122 -14.45 -26.44 7.40
CA PRO A 122 -14.55 -26.30 8.85
C PRO A 122 -15.30 -25.01 9.21
N VAL A 123 -16.15 -25.09 10.22
CA VAL A 123 -16.93 -23.95 10.74
C VAL A 123 -16.64 -23.84 12.23
N LEU A 124 -16.34 -22.63 12.68
CA LEU A 124 -16.16 -22.30 14.08
C LEU A 124 -16.63 -20.86 14.30
N THR A 125 -17.83 -20.70 14.85
CA THR A 125 -18.44 -19.41 15.19
C THR A 125 -19.17 -19.49 16.52
N VAL A 126 -19.59 -18.35 17.04
CA VAL A 126 -20.45 -18.29 18.26
C VAL A 126 -21.81 -17.73 17.87
N SER A 127 -22.86 -18.28 18.47
CA SER A 127 -24.24 -17.80 18.31
C SER A 127 -24.53 -16.53 19.13
N SER A 128 -23.66 -16.18 20.05
CA SER A 128 -23.73 -14.98 20.90
C SER A 128 -22.61 -14.00 20.53
N PRO A 129 -22.73 -12.71 20.89
CA PRO A 129 -21.65 -11.77 20.72
C PRO A 129 -20.33 -12.31 21.30
N VAL A 130 -19.23 -12.08 20.59
CA VAL A 130 -17.87 -12.46 21.04
C VAL A 130 -17.50 -11.78 22.36
N ILE A 131 -18.21 -10.70 22.70
CA ILE A 131 -18.03 -9.89 23.91
C ILE A 131 -19.07 -10.30 24.94
N ASN A 132 -18.62 -10.62 26.16
CA ASN A 132 -19.47 -10.98 27.25
C ASN A 132 -19.16 -10.13 28.50
N VAL A 133 -20.15 -9.37 28.97
CA VAL A 133 -20.07 -8.58 30.19
C VAL A 133 -20.73 -9.34 31.31
N ILE A 134 -19.98 -9.63 32.38
CA ILE A 134 -20.41 -10.38 33.53
C ILE A 134 -20.39 -9.51 34.81
N GLY A 135 -21.28 -9.81 35.76
CA GLY A 135 -21.34 -9.10 37.04
C GLY A 135 -20.09 -9.31 37.90
N SER A 136 -19.97 -8.50 38.97
CA SER A 136 -18.84 -8.55 39.89
C SER A 136 -18.74 -9.85 40.68
N GLU A 137 -19.84 -10.52 40.92
CA GLU A 137 -19.90 -11.79 41.65
C GLU A 137 -19.24 -12.93 40.83
N GLY A 138 -18.64 -13.89 41.57
CA GLY A 138 -18.10 -15.09 40.94
C GLY A 138 -19.19 -16.02 40.39
N GLY A 139 -18.85 -16.77 39.35
CA GLY A 139 -19.85 -17.59 38.68
C GLY A 139 -19.30 -18.57 37.65
N LYS A 140 -20.20 -19.08 36.82
CA LYS A 140 -19.90 -19.94 35.67
C LYS A 140 -20.57 -19.39 34.42
N CYS A 141 -19.91 -19.56 33.31
CA CYS A 141 -20.40 -19.14 31.99
C CYS A 141 -20.41 -20.34 31.04
N GLU A 142 -21.43 -20.43 30.19
CA GLU A 142 -21.51 -21.36 29.09
C GLU A 142 -21.90 -20.59 27.82
N VAL A 143 -21.14 -20.75 26.75
CA VAL A 143 -21.38 -20.13 25.44
C VAL A 143 -21.49 -21.20 24.38
N ALA A 144 -22.57 -21.20 23.62
CA ALA A 144 -22.74 -22.14 22.52
C ALA A 144 -21.82 -21.79 21.35
N LEU A 145 -21.13 -22.79 20.81
CA LEU A 145 -20.35 -22.71 19.61
C LEU A 145 -21.15 -23.28 18.43
N GLU A 146 -21.16 -22.59 17.32
CA GLU A 146 -21.66 -23.12 16.06
C GLU A 146 -20.48 -23.72 15.32
N THR A 147 -20.38 -25.04 15.35
CA THR A 147 -19.23 -25.75 14.79
C THR A 147 -19.60 -27.12 14.25
N ASN A 148 -18.91 -27.54 13.20
CA ASN A 148 -18.91 -28.92 12.71
C ASN A 148 -17.64 -29.69 13.11
N LEU A 149 -16.85 -29.13 14.01
CA LEU A 149 -15.62 -29.71 14.55
C LEU A 149 -15.91 -30.55 15.80
N GLN A 150 -15.00 -31.47 16.13
CA GLN A 150 -15.10 -32.21 17.39
C GLN A 150 -14.50 -31.35 18.52
N ASP A 151 -15.04 -31.45 19.71
CA ASP A 151 -14.51 -30.73 20.89
C ASP A 151 -13.02 -30.98 21.12
N SER A 152 -12.53 -32.18 20.75
CA SER A 152 -11.12 -32.58 20.87
C SER A 152 -10.19 -31.90 19.87
N ASP A 153 -10.72 -31.35 18.80
CA ASP A 153 -9.93 -30.70 17.76
C ASP A 153 -9.72 -29.21 18.05
N LEU A 154 -10.43 -28.69 19.05
CA LEU A 154 -10.37 -27.31 19.46
C LEU A 154 -9.26 -27.08 20.49
N VAL A 155 -8.46 -26.06 20.23
CA VAL A 155 -7.38 -25.63 21.14
C VAL A 155 -7.82 -24.36 21.85
N LEU A 156 -7.62 -24.38 23.18
CA LEU A 156 -7.91 -23.25 24.07
C LEU A 156 -6.60 -22.59 24.47
N SER A 157 -6.54 -21.27 24.38
CA SER A 157 -5.40 -20.49 24.83
C SER A 157 -5.82 -19.12 25.38
N TRP A 158 -4.88 -18.47 26.07
CA TRP A 158 -5.06 -17.14 26.62
C TRP A 158 -4.31 -16.14 25.75
N ASN A 159 -4.93 -14.97 25.52
CA ASN A 159 -4.31 -13.89 24.74
C ASN A 159 -4.12 -12.59 25.55
N SER A 160 -4.49 -12.58 26.84
CA SER A 160 -4.25 -11.44 27.71
C SER A 160 -3.63 -11.89 29.02
N GLU A 161 -2.61 -11.15 29.46
CA GLU A 161 -1.99 -11.37 30.76
C GLU A 161 -3.01 -11.22 31.89
N GLY A 162 -2.95 -12.12 32.87
CA GLY A 162 -3.78 -12.08 34.08
C GLY A 162 -5.17 -12.66 33.92
N SER A 163 -5.61 -13.13 32.76
CA SER A 163 -6.91 -13.79 32.59
C SER A 163 -6.99 -15.10 33.40
N GLU A 164 -5.91 -15.87 33.41
CA GLU A 164 -5.78 -17.13 34.14
C GLU A 164 -5.81 -16.97 35.66
N GLU A 165 -5.64 -15.76 36.17
CA GLU A 165 -5.70 -15.51 37.64
C GLU A 165 -7.12 -15.56 38.19
N TRP A 166 -8.14 -15.27 37.38
CA TRP A 166 -9.51 -15.16 37.82
C TRP A 166 -10.52 -15.97 37.01
N ILE A 167 -10.11 -16.50 35.83
CA ILE A 167 -10.89 -17.41 35.00
C ILE A 167 -10.25 -18.79 35.09
N SER A 168 -11.06 -19.81 35.32
CA SER A 168 -10.63 -21.19 35.50
C SER A 168 -11.58 -22.19 34.85
N ASP A 169 -11.23 -23.48 34.90
CA ASP A 169 -12.05 -24.61 34.43
C ASP A 169 -12.47 -24.46 32.96
N VAL A 170 -11.61 -23.86 32.11
CA VAL A 170 -11.93 -23.57 30.71
C VAL A 170 -11.92 -24.86 29.91
N ALA A 171 -13.03 -25.17 29.27
CA ALA A 171 -13.17 -26.37 28.43
C ALA A 171 -14.21 -26.15 27.33
N VAL A 172 -14.02 -26.82 26.18
CA VAL A 172 -15.12 -27.03 25.26
C VAL A 172 -15.71 -28.40 25.50
N GLN A 173 -17.02 -28.44 25.72
CA GLN A 173 -17.74 -29.68 26.01
C GLN A 173 -19.16 -29.63 25.45
N GLY A 174 -19.45 -30.57 24.53
CA GLY A 174 -20.76 -30.68 23.91
C GLY A 174 -21.07 -29.46 23.00
N GLY A 175 -20.07 -28.95 22.27
CA GLY A 175 -20.20 -27.77 21.46
C GLY A 175 -20.41 -26.48 22.24
N LYS A 176 -19.99 -26.43 23.48
CA LYS A 176 -20.08 -25.23 24.33
C LYS A 176 -18.73 -24.92 24.96
N LEU A 177 -18.31 -23.66 24.89
CA LEU A 177 -17.27 -23.11 25.74
C LEU A 177 -17.80 -22.91 27.13
N LYS A 178 -17.11 -23.47 28.12
CA LYS A 178 -17.48 -23.39 29.57
C LYS A 178 -16.28 -22.87 30.36
N PHE A 179 -16.54 -22.01 31.34
CA PHE A 179 -15.53 -21.55 32.26
C PHE A 179 -16.14 -21.09 33.57
N SER A 180 -15.32 -21.06 34.63
CA SER A 180 -15.64 -20.49 35.95
C SER A 180 -14.86 -19.19 36.10
N TYR A 181 -15.41 -18.26 36.88
CA TYR A 181 -14.71 -16.99 37.17
C TYR A 181 -14.92 -16.60 38.64
N GLN A 182 -13.89 -15.98 39.21
CA GLN A 182 -13.92 -15.49 40.60
C GLN A 182 -14.63 -14.15 40.67
N ALA A 183 -15.12 -13.78 41.88
CA ALA A 183 -15.63 -12.44 42.15
C ALA A 183 -14.53 -11.38 41.90
N ASN A 184 -14.93 -10.23 41.38
CA ASN A 184 -14.06 -9.08 41.25
C ASN A 184 -14.15 -8.18 42.48
N PRO A 185 -13.20 -8.23 43.40
CA PRO A 185 -13.21 -7.42 44.61
C PRO A 185 -12.75 -5.98 44.36
N LEU A 186 -12.28 -5.67 43.18
CA LEU A 186 -11.72 -4.36 42.83
C LEU A 186 -12.86 -3.36 42.53
N GLU A 187 -12.59 -2.10 42.78
CA GLU A 187 -13.47 -0.99 42.37
C GLU A 187 -13.40 -0.71 40.88
N THR A 188 -12.62 -1.48 40.12
CA THR A 188 -12.34 -1.31 38.72
C THR A 188 -12.73 -2.54 37.92
N MET A 189 -13.14 -2.35 36.66
CA MET A 189 -13.36 -3.44 35.74
C MET A 189 -12.09 -4.23 35.48
N ARG A 190 -12.24 -5.51 35.21
CA ARG A 190 -11.14 -6.33 34.66
C ARG A 190 -11.57 -7.05 33.40
N HIS A 191 -10.60 -7.29 32.54
CA HIS A 191 -10.81 -7.83 31.22
C HIS A 191 -9.97 -9.09 31.04
N GLY A 192 -10.52 -10.03 30.29
CA GLY A 192 -9.85 -11.27 29.95
C GLY A 192 -10.34 -11.80 28.62
N ASN A 193 -9.62 -12.77 28.07
CA ASN A 193 -10.07 -13.46 26.86
C ASN A 193 -9.78 -14.96 26.95
N ILE A 194 -10.53 -15.72 26.16
CA ILE A 194 -10.30 -17.13 25.89
C ILE A 194 -10.30 -17.30 24.39
N ASP A 195 -9.18 -17.73 23.83
CA ASP A 195 -9.11 -18.06 22.42
C ASP A 195 -9.53 -19.51 22.20
N VAL A 196 -10.51 -19.70 21.34
CA VAL A 196 -10.90 -21.01 20.82
C VAL A 196 -10.43 -21.10 19.38
N SER A 197 -9.56 -22.05 19.07
CA SER A 197 -8.99 -22.16 17.74
C SER A 197 -9.00 -23.58 17.20
N TYR A 198 -8.99 -23.70 15.89
CA TYR A 198 -8.84 -24.93 15.13
C TYR A 198 -7.86 -24.70 14.00
N THR A 199 -6.96 -25.65 13.78
CA THR A 199 -6.04 -25.63 12.65
C THR A 199 -6.35 -26.80 11.75
N ASP A 200 -6.69 -26.55 10.50
CA ASP A 200 -6.98 -27.60 9.52
C ASP A 200 -5.71 -28.33 9.03
N ALA A 201 -5.90 -29.35 8.20
CA ALA A 201 -4.81 -30.12 7.61
C ALA A 201 -3.89 -29.30 6.68
N PHE A 202 -4.30 -28.12 6.24
CA PHE A 202 -3.54 -27.22 5.39
C PHE A 202 -2.81 -26.14 6.17
N GLY A 203 -3.08 -26.03 7.47
CA GLY A 203 -2.52 -25.00 8.35
C GLY A 203 -3.36 -23.74 8.40
N ASN A 204 -4.57 -23.73 7.83
CA ASN A 204 -5.49 -22.61 7.99
C ASN A 204 -6.06 -22.63 9.41
N VAL A 205 -6.07 -21.47 10.04
CA VAL A 205 -6.53 -21.32 11.43
C VAL A 205 -7.88 -20.62 11.45
N LEU A 206 -8.88 -21.29 12.06
CA LEU A 206 -10.12 -20.65 12.51
C LEU A 206 -9.94 -20.29 13.97
N ARG A 207 -10.37 -19.09 14.37
CA ARG A 207 -10.18 -18.60 15.73
C ARG A 207 -11.35 -17.74 16.18
N ILE A 208 -11.80 -17.93 17.40
CA ILE A 208 -12.75 -17.05 18.10
C ILE A 208 -12.02 -16.46 19.30
N PRO A 209 -11.71 -15.16 19.32
CA PRO A 209 -11.23 -14.47 20.52
C PRO A 209 -12.43 -14.12 21.41
N PHE A 210 -12.83 -15.01 22.31
CA PHE A 210 -13.96 -14.78 23.20
C PHE A 210 -13.55 -13.81 24.31
N GLN A 211 -14.10 -12.60 24.27
CA GLN A 211 -13.77 -11.51 25.19
C GLN A 211 -14.70 -11.50 26.40
N ILE A 212 -14.13 -11.21 27.58
CA ILE A 212 -14.85 -11.19 28.83
C ILE A 212 -14.52 -9.89 29.56
N SER A 213 -15.54 -9.13 29.95
CA SER A 213 -15.42 -7.94 30.77
C SER A 213 -16.20 -8.18 32.10
N GLN A 214 -15.49 -8.17 33.21
CA GLN A 214 -16.15 -8.30 34.53
C GLN A 214 -16.28 -6.92 35.18
N LEU A 215 -17.51 -6.61 35.60
CA LEU A 215 -17.82 -5.36 36.27
C LEU A 215 -17.04 -5.20 37.58
N PRO A 216 -16.78 -3.96 38.03
CA PRO A 216 -16.20 -3.69 39.35
C PRO A 216 -17.15 -4.11 40.49
N SER A 217 -16.68 -4.12 41.71
CA SER A 217 -17.46 -4.47 42.89
C SER A 217 -18.76 -3.65 43.08
N SER A 218 -18.83 -2.49 42.45
CA SER A 218 -20.03 -1.64 42.41
C SER A 218 -21.07 -2.06 41.36
N ASP A 219 -20.75 -3.02 40.48
CA ASP A 219 -21.54 -3.41 39.29
C ASP A 219 -21.83 -2.27 38.30
N LEU A 220 -21.06 -1.18 38.36
CA LEU A 220 -21.19 -0.04 37.43
C LEU A 220 -20.04 -0.01 36.42
N PRO A 221 -20.32 0.11 35.10
CA PRO A 221 -19.29 0.02 34.06
C PRO A 221 -18.38 1.26 33.95
N GLY A 222 -18.57 2.29 34.76
CA GLY A 222 -17.84 3.54 34.72
C GLY A 222 -18.65 4.72 34.18
N GLN A 223 -18.02 5.90 34.12
CA GLN A 223 -18.63 7.12 33.60
C GLN A 223 -18.62 7.14 32.06
N SER A 224 -19.81 7.31 31.48
CA SER A 224 -19.90 7.49 30.00
C SER A 224 -19.58 8.92 29.62
N LEU A 225 -18.71 9.07 28.60
CA LEU A 225 -18.37 10.33 27.96
C LEU A 225 -18.76 10.24 26.48
N THR A 226 -19.09 11.39 25.89
CA THR A 226 -19.10 11.52 24.41
C THR A 226 -17.67 11.39 23.89
N LEU A 227 -17.53 10.98 22.63
CA LEU A 227 -16.20 10.88 22.02
C LEU A 227 -15.47 12.22 22.02
N GLN A 228 -16.21 13.32 21.81
CA GLN A 228 -15.66 14.69 21.82
C GLN A 228 -15.16 15.09 23.22
N GLU A 229 -15.93 14.82 24.29
CA GLU A 229 -15.50 15.07 25.67
C GLU A 229 -14.25 14.26 26.02
N PHE A 230 -14.19 13.02 25.58
CA PHE A 230 -13.02 12.17 25.77
C PHE A 230 -11.79 12.70 25.05
N CYS A 231 -11.91 13.02 23.76
CA CYS A 231 -10.81 13.58 22.97
C CYS A 231 -10.29 14.92 23.55
N ALA A 232 -11.16 15.71 24.17
CA ALA A 232 -10.76 16.97 24.82
C ALA A 232 -9.81 16.79 26.02
N MET A 233 -9.69 15.57 26.56
CA MET A 233 -8.73 15.24 27.63
C MET A 233 -7.31 15.00 27.13
N ALA A 234 -7.11 14.89 25.80
CA ALA A 234 -5.83 14.53 25.20
C ALA A 234 -4.77 15.62 25.33
N THR A 235 -3.52 15.22 25.54
CA THR A 235 -2.36 16.07 25.50
C THR A 235 -1.36 15.58 24.44
N GLU A 236 -0.41 16.40 24.04
CA GLU A 236 0.64 16.03 23.09
C GLU A 236 1.63 15.02 23.70
N GLU A 237 1.84 15.07 25.02
CA GLU A 237 2.69 14.14 25.76
C GLU A 237 2.02 12.79 26.01
N GLY A 238 0.72 12.70 25.75
CA GLY A 238 -0.13 11.55 26.07
C GLY A 238 -0.74 11.65 27.48
N THR A 239 -2.02 11.29 27.56
CA THR A 239 -2.80 11.22 28.81
C THR A 239 -3.11 9.77 29.11
N GLU A 240 -2.54 9.23 30.18
CA GLU A 240 -2.90 7.89 30.66
C GLU A 240 -4.29 7.94 31.32
N ILE A 241 -5.17 7.04 30.92
CA ILE A 241 -6.54 6.97 31.41
C ILE A 241 -6.59 6.06 32.65
N GLU A 242 -6.59 6.66 33.80
CA GLU A 242 -6.64 5.93 35.12
C GLU A 242 -8.07 5.66 35.61
N ASP A 243 -9.03 6.49 35.22
CA ASP A 243 -10.42 6.40 35.63
C ASP A 243 -11.21 5.38 34.81
N ASP A 244 -12.27 4.82 35.40
CA ASP A 244 -13.24 3.97 34.70
C ASP A 244 -14.13 4.84 33.79
N LEU A 245 -13.67 5.10 32.59
CA LEU A 245 -14.39 5.85 31.56
C LEU A 245 -14.88 4.91 30.46
N VAL A 246 -16.04 5.24 29.92
CA VAL A 246 -16.67 4.51 28.80
C VAL A 246 -16.96 5.45 27.68
N ILE A 247 -16.52 5.10 26.47
CA ILE A 247 -16.83 5.80 25.22
C ILE A 247 -17.70 4.93 24.32
N GLU A 248 -18.42 5.57 23.40
CA GLU A 248 -19.22 4.87 22.39
C GLU A 248 -18.96 5.50 21.02
N GLY A 249 -18.85 4.66 19.98
CA GLY A 249 -18.68 5.11 18.61
C GLY A 249 -18.96 4.02 17.60
N ILE A 250 -18.83 4.36 16.33
CA ILE A 250 -19.03 3.46 15.20
C ILE A 250 -17.67 3.20 14.56
N VAL A 251 -17.34 1.93 14.32
CA VAL A 251 -16.13 1.53 13.61
C VAL A 251 -16.30 1.81 12.13
N VAL A 252 -15.44 2.65 11.56
CA VAL A 252 -15.50 3.05 10.15
C VAL A 252 -14.36 2.47 9.30
N SER A 253 -13.35 1.86 9.93
CA SER A 253 -12.29 1.13 9.24
C SER A 253 -12.72 -0.28 8.87
N ASP A 254 -12.18 -0.78 7.76
CA ASP A 254 -12.32 -2.17 7.34
C ASP A 254 -10.94 -2.85 7.32
N LYS A 255 -10.67 -3.66 8.34
CA LYS A 255 -9.40 -4.40 8.46
C LYS A 255 -9.25 -5.51 7.41
N GLU A 256 -10.35 -6.08 6.92
CA GLU A 256 -10.32 -7.21 5.98
C GLU A 256 -9.80 -6.78 4.60
N ASN A 257 -10.06 -5.54 4.21
CA ASN A 257 -9.56 -4.98 2.96
C ASN A 257 -8.15 -4.37 3.06
N GLY A 258 -7.49 -4.45 4.21
CA GLY A 258 -6.07 -4.11 4.35
C GLY A 258 -5.69 -2.66 3.99
N ASN A 259 -6.67 -1.73 4.05
CA ASN A 259 -6.46 -0.31 3.73
C ASN A 259 -6.74 0.62 4.92
N CYS A 260 -6.69 0.13 6.13
CA CYS A 260 -6.76 0.93 7.36
C CYS A 260 -5.37 1.03 8.01
N GLY A 261 -5.08 2.18 8.59
CA GLY A 261 -3.80 2.44 9.25
C GLY A 261 -2.64 2.71 8.29
N ASP A 262 -1.71 3.50 8.76
CA ASP A 262 -0.47 3.80 8.07
C ASP A 262 0.59 2.76 8.45
N ASN A 263 0.88 1.84 7.55
CA ASN A 263 1.94 0.86 7.74
C ASN A 263 3.28 1.57 7.89
N THR A 264 4.01 1.24 8.94
CA THR A 264 5.25 1.93 9.26
C THR A 264 6.38 1.51 8.33
N GLN A 265 6.87 2.45 7.56
CA GLN A 265 8.04 2.28 6.71
C GLN A 265 9.30 2.34 7.59
N LEU A 266 9.89 1.21 7.91
CA LEU A 266 11.09 1.13 8.76
C LEU A 266 12.38 1.41 7.97
N SER A 267 12.40 1.02 6.72
CA SER A 267 13.48 1.27 5.76
C SER A 267 12.99 1.01 4.34
N VAL A 268 13.83 1.26 3.35
CA VAL A 268 13.53 0.94 1.94
C VAL A 268 13.20 -0.54 1.67
N THR A 269 13.60 -1.43 2.57
CA THR A 269 13.40 -2.88 2.42
C THR A 269 12.53 -3.48 3.52
N SER A 270 12.06 -2.68 4.48
CA SER A 270 11.33 -3.18 5.64
C SER A 270 10.13 -2.30 5.97
N ILE A 271 8.97 -2.93 6.08
CA ILE A 271 7.70 -2.30 6.45
C ILE A 271 7.08 -3.12 7.57
N ASP A 272 6.59 -2.44 8.59
CA ASP A 272 5.73 -3.05 9.62
C ASP A 272 4.28 -3.00 9.14
N TYR A 273 3.79 -4.11 8.62
CA TYR A 273 2.40 -4.27 8.16
C TYR A 273 1.41 -4.51 9.29
N SER A 274 1.87 -4.78 10.51
CA SER A 274 0.99 -5.05 11.66
C SER A 274 0.15 -3.84 12.07
N VAL A 275 0.56 -2.65 11.67
CA VAL A 275 -0.18 -1.40 11.96
C VAL A 275 -1.57 -1.45 11.34
N CYS A 276 -1.68 -1.87 10.09
CA CYS A 276 -2.98 -2.00 9.40
C CYS A 276 -3.93 -2.96 10.16
N GLU A 277 -3.40 -4.08 10.63
CA GLU A 277 -4.20 -5.09 11.36
C GLU A 277 -4.66 -4.60 12.73
N ARG A 278 -3.93 -3.67 13.35
CA ARG A 278 -4.21 -3.14 14.70
C ARG A 278 -4.99 -1.83 14.71
N THR A 279 -5.17 -1.19 13.58
CA THR A 279 -5.83 0.12 13.50
C THR A 279 -7.35 -0.02 13.43
N VAL A 280 -8.03 0.75 14.28
CA VAL A 280 -9.48 0.90 14.28
C VAL A 280 -9.80 2.40 14.23
N TYR A 281 -10.43 2.85 13.18
CA TYR A 281 -10.98 4.21 13.11
C TYR A 281 -12.39 4.20 13.69
N LEU A 282 -12.57 4.97 14.74
CA LEU A 282 -13.82 5.11 15.48
C LEU A 282 -14.40 6.50 15.25
N GLU A 283 -15.61 6.55 14.74
CA GLU A 283 -16.37 7.79 14.55
C GLU A 283 -17.41 7.96 15.67
N ALA A 284 -17.63 9.17 16.14
CA ALA A 284 -18.72 9.47 17.05
C ALA A 284 -20.07 9.05 16.44
N VAL A 285 -21.02 8.62 17.29
CA VAL A 285 -22.34 8.13 16.84
C VAL A 285 -23.09 9.18 16.01
N ASP A 286 -22.87 10.46 16.27
CA ASP A 286 -23.44 11.60 15.53
C ASP A 286 -22.54 12.08 14.37
N GLY A 287 -21.42 11.46 14.14
CA GLY A 287 -20.47 11.83 13.09
C GLY A 287 -19.63 13.07 13.38
N SER A 288 -19.66 13.61 14.60
CA SER A 288 -19.05 14.91 14.93
C SER A 288 -17.52 14.90 15.02
N CYS A 289 -16.91 13.78 15.32
CA CYS A 289 -15.43 13.65 15.41
C CYS A 289 -15.00 12.21 15.25
N GLY A 290 -13.68 12.02 15.04
CA GLY A 290 -13.05 10.71 14.90
C GLY A 290 -11.90 10.49 15.87
N LEU A 291 -11.59 9.22 16.11
CA LEU A 291 -10.49 8.75 16.95
C LEU A 291 -9.81 7.56 16.27
N CYS A 292 -8.50 7.59 16.16
CA CYS A 292 -7.72 6.42 15.76
C CYS A 292 -7.37 5.59 16.99
N MET A 293 -7.87 4.37 17.07
CA MET A 293 -7.52 3.43 18.12
C MET A 293 -6.50 2.43 17.58
N VAL A 294 -5.44 2.20 18.35
CA VAL A 294 -4.43 1.19 18.04
C VAL A 294 -4.50 0.09 19.08
N THR A 295 -4.90 -1.10 18.65
CA THR A 295 -4.98 -2.27 19.52
C THR A 295 -3.58 -2.79 19.87
N ARG A 296 -3.43 -3.48 21.01
CA ARG A 296 -2.14 -4.05 21.44
C ARG A 296 -1.61 -5.08 20.45
N THR A 297 -2.51 -5.93 19.98
CA THR A 297 -2.20 -6.97 18.99
C THR A 297 -3.24 -6.95 17.87
N ALA A 298 -2.95 -7.61 16.77
CA ALA A 298 -3.90 -7.78 15.66
C ALA A 298 -5.17 -8.54 16.12
N GLU A 299 -5.00 -9.48 17.03
CA GLU A 299 -6.09 -10.29 17.57
C GLU A 299 -7.04 -9.48 18.47
N ASP A 300 -6.56 -8.40 19.08
CA ASP A 300 -7.41 -7.48 19.84
C ASP A 300 -8.34 -6.66 18.93
N ASN A 301 -8.04 -6.56 17.64
CA ASN A 301 -8.93 -5.92 16.67
C ASN A 301 -9.99 -6.91 16.18
N ILE A 302 -11.02 -7.11 17.00
CA ILE A 302 -12.14 -8.04 16.73
C ILE A 302 -13.30 -7.39 15.96
N PHE A 303 -13.22 -6.12 15.62
CA PHE A 303 -14.32 -5.30 15.13
C PHE A 303 -14.40 -5.28 13.62
N LEU A 304 -15.61 -5.10 13.11
CA LEU A 304 -15.94 -4.98 11.70
C LEU A 304 -16.45 -3.58 11.39
N GLN A 305 -16.35 -3.16 10.14
CA GLN A 305 -16.90 -1.90 9.71
C GLN A 305 -18.41 -1.83 9.94
N GLY A 306 -18.88 -0.75 10.56
CA GLY A 306 -20.27 -0.55 10.93
C GLY A 306 -20.64 -1.11 12.31
N ASP A 307 -19.68 -1.61 13.08
CA ASP A 307 -19.91 -1.99 14.47
C ASP A 307 -20.08 -0.74 15.33
N ARG A 308 -21.19 -0.67 16.06
CA ARG A 308 -21.39 0.31 17.12
C ARG A 308 -20.93 -0.28 18.45
N VAL A 309 -19.87 0.28 19.01
CA VAL A 309 -19.17 -0.33 20.14
C VAL A 309 -19.10 0.63 21.31
N LYS A 310 -19.31 0.09 22.52
CA LYS A 310 -18.99 0.74 23.80
C LYS A 310 -17.69 0.17 24.32
N TRP A 311 -16.74 1.03 24.65
CA TRP A 311 -15.45 0.68 25.22
C TRP A 311 -15.22 1.23 26.61
N SER A 312 -14.69 0.39 27.51
CA SER A 312 -13.96 0.85 28.67
C SER A 312 -12.55 1.24 28.23
N VAL A 313 -12.11 2.43 28.56
CA VAL A 313 -10.82 2.96 28.08
C VAL A 313 -9.76 3.07 29.17
N ARG A 314 -10.01 2.55 30.36
CA ARG A 314 -9.03 2.53 31.46
C ARG A 314 -7.76 1.78 31.07
N GLY A 315 -6.59 2.32 31.41
CA GLY A 315 -5.28 1.75 31.11
C GLY A 315 -4.83 1.93 29.65
N THR A 316 -5.51 2.80 28.91
CA THR A 316 -5.09 3.25 27.58
C THR A 316 -4.37 4.60 27.66
N VAL A 317 -3.68 5.00 26.61
CA VAL A 317 -3.04 6.30 26.49
C VAL A 317 -3.66 7.07 25.34
N LEU A 318 -4.25 8.22 25.67
CA LEU A 318 -4.87 9.13 24.72
C LEU A 318 -3.89 10.24 24.35
N ASN A 319 -3.59 10.37 23.07
CA ASN A 319 -2.66 11.36 22.54
C ASN A 319 -3.39 12.35 21.62
N LYS A 320 -2.90 13.56 21.60
CA LYS A 320 -3.21 14.60 20.64
C LYS A 320 -2.02 14.77 19.69
N SER A 321 -2.28 14.98 18.41
CA SER A 321 -1.24 15.26 17.43
C SER A 321 -0.43 16.48 17.81
N LYS A 322 0.85 16.46 17.51
CA LYS A 322 1.73 17.61 17.67
C LYS A 322 1.57 18.55 16.47
N VAL A 323 1.24 19.80 16.73
CA VAL A 323 1.09 20.83 15.70
C VAL A 323 2.35 21.68 15.69
N LEU A 324 3.20 21.50 14.69
CA LEU A 324 4.41 22.32 14.47
C LEU A 324 4.09 23.54 13.60
N ASP A 325 3.31 23.34 12.55
CA ASP A 325 2.81 24.39 11.68
C ASP A 325 1.27 24.27 11.56
N PRO A 326 0.53 25.22 12.16
CA PRO A 326 -0.94 25.18 12.08
C PRO A 326 -1.52 25.25 10.66
N ALA A 327 -0.74 25.67 9.66
CA ALA A 327 -1.20 25.71 8.27
C ALA A 327 -1.23 24.32 7.63
N THR A 328 -0.33 23.44 8.03
CA THR A 328 -0.16 22.10 7.45
C THR A 328 -0.54 20.96 8.39
N ASP A 329 -0.34 21.14 9.68
CA ASP A 329 -0.50 20.10 10.68
C ASP A 329 -1.89 20.17 11.32
N PRO A 330 -2.75 19.19 11.14
CA PRO A 330 -4.08 19.16 11.75
C PRO A 330 -4.04 18.67 13.20
N VAL A 331 -5.10 18.96 13.92
CA VAL A 331 -5.38 18.39 15.24
C VAL A 331 -6.16 17.09 15.07
N PHE A 332 -5.61 15.99 15.57
CA PHE A 332 -6.30 14.70 15.63
C PHE A 332 -5.90 13.92 16.89
N TYR A 333 -6.60 12.81 17.14
CA TYR A 333 -6.48 12.07 18.38
C TYR A 333 -6.21 10.59 18.12
N THR A 334 -5.33 10.01 18.94
CA THR A 334 -5.02 8.58 18.88
C THR A 334 -5.12 7.95 20.27
N LEU A 335 -5.62 6.72 20.34
CA LEU A 335 -5.75 5.95 21.55
C LEU A 335 -4.95 4.67 21.42
N SER A 336 -3.93 4.49 22.23
CA SER A 336 -3.08 3.31 22.22
C SER A 336 -3.33 2.40 23.41
N GLY A 337 -2.91 1.12 23.30
CA GLY A 337 -3.06 0.14 24.36
C GLY A 337 -4.44 -0.50 24.43
N VAL A 338 -5.28 -0.32 23.41
CA VAL A 338 -6.63 -0.88 23.36
C VAL A 338 -6.59 -2.40 23.27
N LYS A 339 -7.42 -3.08 24.04
CA LYS A 339 -7.63 -4.53 23.99
C LYS A 339 -9.05 -4.84 23.53
N GLY A 340 -9.22 -5.91 22.79
CA GLY A 340 -10.56 -6.38 22.40
C GLY A 340 -11.47 -6.64 23.60
N SER A 341 -10.90 -7.12 24.71
CA SER A 341 -11.60 -7.36 25.97
C SER A 341 -12.14 -6.10 26.67
N MET A 342 -11.69 -4.91 26.28
CA MET A 342 -12.22 -3.65 26.81
C MET A 342 -13.58 -3.27 26.21
N ALA A 343 -14.00 -3.92 25.12
CA ALA A 343 -15.32 -3.73 24.57
C ALA A 343 -16.40 -4.27 25.52
N LEU A 344 -17.39 -3.45 25.79
CA LEU A 344 -18.50 -3.78 26.72
C LEU A 344 -19.75 -4.19 25.93
N LYS A 345 -19.93 -3.67 24.73
CA LYS A 345 -21.06 -3.94 23.86
C LYS A 345 -20.63 -3.73 22.43
N CYS A 346 -21.10 -4.58 21.53
CA CYS A 346 -20.94 -4.44 20.10
C CYS A 346 -22.25 -4.78 19.41
N ASP A 347 -22.80 -3.81 18.68
CA ASP A 347 -23.98 -3.99 17.85
C ASP A 347 -23.51 -3.90 16.37
N HIS A 348 -23.62 -4.99 15.62
CA HIS A 348 -23.23 -5.01 14.22
C HIS A 348 -24.33 -4.36 13.35
N LEU A 349 -24.13 -3.10 12.96
CA LEU A 349 -25.07 -2.34 12.13
C LEU A 349 -24.77 -2.45 10.62
N GLY A 350 -23.57 -2.91 10.26
CA GLY A 350 -23.06 -2.88 8.92
C GLY A 350 -22.83 -1.45 8.40
N ARG A 351 -22.43 -1.32 7.16
CA ARG A 351 -22.11 -0.01 6.54
C ARG A 351 -23.28 0.98 6.58
N GLU A 352 -24.51 0.48 6.56
CA GLU A 352 -25.72 1.33 6.63
C GLU A 352 -25.86 2.08 7.95
N GLY A 353 -25.19 1.60 9.00
CA GLY A 353 -25.15 2.24 10.30
C GLY A 353 -24.15 3.40 10.42
N ILE A 354 -23.29 3.60 9.42
CA ILE A 354 -22.31 4.69 9.42
C ILE A 354 -22.99 5.98 9.03
N PRO A 355 -22.80 7.11 9.76
CA PRO A 355 -23.34 8.41 9.40
C PRO A 355 -22.90 8.84 8.00
N VAL A 356 -23.84 9.30 7.19
CA VAL A 356 -23.54 9.81 5.84
C VAL A 356 -23.17 11.29 5.92
N LYS A 357 -21.93 11.61 5.55
CA LYS A 357 -21.41 12.98 5.49
C LYS A 357 -20.92 13.28 4.07
N GLU A 358 -21.71 14.03 3.31
CA GLU A 358 -21.30 14.48 1.99
C GLU A 358 -20.56 15.82 2.08
N LYS A 359 -19.34 15.86 1.57
CA LYS A 359 -18.47 17.03 1.63
C LYS A 359 -17.82 17.32 0.27
N TYR A 360 -17.39 18.57 0.09
CA TYR A 360 -16.36 18.92 -0.88
C TYR A 360 -15.00 18.93 -0.19
N ILE A 361 -13.93 18.72 -0.93
CA ILE A 361 -12.56 18.66 -0.37
C ILE A 361 -12.24 19.93 0.42
N GLY A 362 -12.56 21.12 -0.11
CA GLY A 362 -12.32 22.39 0.57
C GLY A 362 -13.16 22.64 1.83
N SER A 363 -14.18 21.81 2.11
CA SER A 363 -15.00 21.91 3.32
C SER A 363 -14.57 20.94 4.45
N LEU A 364 -13.53 20.18 4.25
CA LEU A 364 -12.98 19.31 5.27
C LEU A 364 -12.35 20.13 6.40
N THR A 365 -12.48 19.62 7.62
CA THR A 365 -11.93 20.20 8.84
C THR A 365 -11.19 19.14 9.64
N ASP A 366 -10.45 19.53 10.67
CA ASP A 366 -9.74 18.59 11.53
C ASP A 366 -10.70 17.62 12.27
N GLU A 367 -11.97 18.04 12.48
CA GLU A 367 -13.01 17.19 13.07
C GLU A 367 -13.41 16.02 12.16
N ASP A 368 -13.11 16.11 10.85
CA ASP A 368 -13.40 15.03 9.90
C ASP A 368 -12.34 13.92 9.95
N ILE A 369 -11.16 14.15 10.56
CA ILE A 369 -10.11 13.14 10.63
C ILE A 369 -10.59 11.93 11.42
N PHE A 370 -10.34 10.73 10.86
CA PHE A 370 -10.82 9.42 11.34
C PHE A 370 -12.34 9.25 11.31
N THR A 371 -13.06 10.10 10.56
CA THR A 371 -14.48 9.90 10.27
C THR A 371 -14.67 9.47 8.82
N TYR A 372 -15.80 8.82 8.54
CA TYR A 372 -16.16 8.37 7.21
C TYR A 372 -16.91 9.48 6.46
N VAL A 373 -16.35 9.92 5.33
CA VAL A 373 -16.94 10.97 4.51
C VAL A 373 -17.13 10.50 3.08
N THR A 374 -18.07 11.14 2.38
CA THR A 374 -18.27 11.00 0.95
C THR A 374 -17.91 12.30 0.26
N ILE A 375 -16.83 12.31 -0.51
CA ILE A 375 -16.48 13.44 -1.39
C ILE A 375 -17.38 13.36 -2.62
N LYS A 376 -18.15 14.41 -2.84
CA LYS A 376 -19.10 14.47 -3.93
C LYS A 376 -18.59 15.30 -5.11
N ASP A 377 -19.22 15.08 -6.26
CA ASP A 377 -18.87 15.76 -7.52
C ASP A 377 -17.37 15.75 -7.77
N CYS A 378 -16.77 14.56 -7.66
CA CYS A 378 -15.33 14.36 -7.76
C CYS A 378 -14.95 13.41 -8.90
N GLU A 379 -13.69 13.41 -9.29
CA GLU A 379 -13.11 12.54 -10.33
C GLU A 379 -11.63 12.26 -10.06
N LEU A 380 -11.10 11.23 -10.72
CA LEU A 380 -9.67 10.92 -10.75
C LEU A 380 -9.07 11.56 -12.01
N PRO A 381 -8.42 12.72 -11.91
CA PRO A 381 -8.04 13.50 -13.09
C PRO A 381 -6.85 12.88 -13.84
N VAL A 382 -5.98 12.14 -13.18
CA VAL A 382 -4.89 11.39 -13.80
C VAL A 382 -5.37 9.98 -14.08
N ARG A 383 -5.62 9.67 -15.36
CA ARG A 383 -6.31 8.47 -15.82
C ARG A 383 -5.35 7.37 -16.25
N LYS A 384 -4.51 6.92 -15.33
CA LYS A 384 -3.49 5.93 -15.66
C LYS A 384 -3.30 4.93 -14.52
N GLY A 385 -3.27 3.66 -14.87
CA GLY A 385 -2.93 2.56 -13.97
C GLY A 385 -4.03 2.10 -13.00
N PRO A 386 -3.70 1.17 -12.13
CA PRO A 386 -4.54 0.70 -11.02
C PRO A 386 -4.48 1.65 -9.82
N LEU A 387 -5.24 1.34 -8.76
CA LEU A 387 -5.23 2.10 -7.50
C LEU A 387 -3.84 2.21 -6.86
N THR A 388 -3.05 1.15 -6.96
CA THR A 388 -1.65 1.15 -6.54
C THR A 388 -0.79 0.57 -7.66
N PRO A 389 -0.16 1.41 -8.47
CA PRO A 389 0.65 0.95 -9.60
C PRO A 389 2.01 0.39 -9.16
N VAL A 390 2.36 0.46 -7.89
CA VAL A 390 3.67 0.02 -7.38
C VAL A 390 3.65 -1.44 -6.95
N SER A 391 4.81 -2.09 -7.08
CA SER A 391 5.03 -3.45 -6.59
C SER A 391 5.54 -3.41 -5.15
N GLU A 392 4.90 -4.18 -4.28
CA GLU A 392 5.36 -4.44 -2.91
C GLU A 392 6.62 -5.32 -2.86
N LYS A 393 6.94 -6.01 -3.94
CA LYS A 393 8.13 -6.85 -4.09
C LYS A 393 9.06 -6.26 -5.13
N PHE A 394 9.48 -5.05 -4.90
CA PHE A 394 10.46 -4.45 -5.78
C PHE A 394 11.82 -5.08 -5.51
N THR A 395 12.28 -5.94 -6.41
CA THR A 395 13.56 -6.60 -6.27
C THR A 395 14.65 -5.80 -6.97
N SER A 396 15.55 -5.21 -6.19
CA SER A 396 16.87 -4.84 -6.69
C SER A 396 17.77 -6.08 -6.79
N ALA A 397 18.91 -5.97 -7.45
CA ALA A 397 19.91 -7.03 -7.49
C ALA A 397 20.43 -7.45 -6.09
N THR A 398 20.15 -6.67 -5.05
CA THR A 398 20.67 -6.84 -3.69
C THR A 398 19.59 -7.06 -2.63
N GLY A 399 18.31 -6.98 -2.98
CA GLY A 399 17.24 -7.15 -2.01
C GLY A 399 15.89 -6.67 -2.55
N ALA A 400 14.85 -6.75 -1.73
CA ALA A 400 13.52 -6.27 -2.06
C ALA A 400 13.32 -4.89 -1.44
N ASP A 401 13.24 -3.87 -2.26
CA ASP A 401 12.76 -2.56 -1.84
C ASP A 401 11.24 -2.61 -1.75
N LYS A 402 10.65 -1.94 -0.77
CA LYS A 402 9.22 -2.00 -0.50
C LYS A 402 8.63 -0.61 -0.42
N VAL A 403 7.36 -0.52 -0.80
CA VAL A 403 6.53 0.68 -0.66
C VAL A 403 5.27 0.27 0.08
N SER A 404 4.93 1.00 1.16
CA SER A 404 3.78 0.66 2.01
C SER A 404 2.45 1.08 1.41
N LYS A 405 2.42 2.20 0.72
CA LYS A 405 1.21 2.83 0.19
C LYS A 405 1.49 3.65 -1.06
N PHE A 406 0.43 3.97 -1.80
CA PHE A 406 0.49 4.89 -2.92
C PHE A 406 -0.72 5.84 -2.89
N GLY A 407 -0.52 7.08 -3.30
CA GLY A 407 -1.56 8.09 -3.40
C GLY A 407 -1.91 8.39 -4.85
N ILE A 408 -3.16 8.22 -5.22
CA ILE A 408 -3.71 8.75 -6.47
C ILE A 408 -4.45 10.06 -6.21
N LEU A 409 -4.54 10.89 -7.23
CA LEU A 409 -5.15 12.20 -7.11
C LEU A 409 -6.67 12.10 -7.20
N LEU A 410 -7.36 12.71 -6.25
CA LEU A 410 -8.80 12.97 -6.27
C LEU A 410 -9.02 14.48 -6.36
N HIS A 411 -9.97 14.90 -7.20
CA HIS A 411 -10.29 16.31 -7.30
C HIS A 411 -11.80 16.52 -7.46
N ASP A 412 -12.33 17.62 -6.93
CA ASP A 412 -13.75 17.92 -6.96
C ASP A 412 -14.07 19.11 -7.88
N ILE A 413 -15.34 19.27 -8.18
CA ILE A 413 -15.85 20.33 -9.05
C ILE A 413 -15.53 21.75 -8.55
N CYS A 414 -15.34 21.92 -7.23
CA CYS A 414 -14.98 23.18 -6.60
C CYS A 414 -13.51 23.56 -6.74
N GLY A 415 -12.70 22.64 -7.29
CA GLY A 415 -11.27 22.81 -7.51
C GLY A 415 -10.39 22.32 -6.36
N GLY A 416 -10.97 21.73 -5.32
CA GLY A 416 -10.21 21.05 -4.26
C GLY A 416 -9.52 19.80 -4.80
N SER A 417 -8.35 19.48 -4.24
CA SER A 417 -7.60 18.26 -4.57
C SER A 417 -7.03 17.65 -3.29
N MET A 418 -7.02 16.32 -3.24
CA MET A 418 -6.43 15.54 -2.16
C MET A 418 -5.92 14.20 -2.68
N TYR A 419 -5.13 13.49 -1.86
CA TYR A 419 -4.73 12.13 -2.21
C TYR A 419 -5.68 11.10 -1.63
N LEU A 420 -5.95 10.11 -2.47
CA LEU A 420 -6.62 8.87 -2.09
C LEU A 420 -5.56 7.81 -1.88
N TYR A 421 -5.37 7.35 -0.64
CA TYR A 421 -4.38 6.36 -0.29
C TYR A 421 -4.85 4.94 -0.43
N THR A 422 -3.99 4.11 -0.99
CA THR A 422 -4.16 2.66 -1.07
C THR A 422 -2.90 1.98 -0.57
N ASN A 423 -3.05 1.17 0.47
CA ASN A 423 -1.97 0.33 0.98
C ASN A 423 -1.63 -0.79 -0.02
N THR A 424 -0.38 -1.22 -0.05
CA THR A 424 0.05 -2.39 -0.83
C THR A 424 -0.52 -3.70 -0.28
N THR A 425 -1.10 -3.69 0.91
CA THR A 425 -1.88 -4.80 1.50
C THR A 425 -3.32 -4.90 0.99
N CYS A 426 -3.84 -3.87 0.31
CA CYS A 426 -5.21 -3.86 -0.20
C CYS A 426 -5.39 -4.89 -1.33
N PRO A 427 -6.28 -5.90 -1.19
CA PRO A 427 -6.36 -7.03 -2.13
C PRO A 427 -6.88 -6.63 -3.51
N TYR A 428 -7.71 -5.60 -3.62
CA TYR A 428 -8.27 -5.14 -4.89
C TYR A 428 -7.48 -4.00 -5.54
N ARG A 429 -6.31 -3.63 -5.02
CA ARG A 429 -5.49 -2.53 -5.57
C ARG A 429 -5.05 -2.74 -7.02
N ARG A 430 -4.93 -4.00 -7.47
CA ARG A 430 -4.45 -4.40 -8.79
C ARG A 430 -5.18 -5.65 -9.28
N ASP A 431 -6.49 -5.69 -9.17
CA ASP A 431 -7.31 -6.85 -9.56
C ASP A 431 -7.67 -6.88 -11.06
N GLY A 432 -7.05 -6.04 -11.87
CA GLY A 432 -7.31 -5.90 -13.30
C GLY A 432 -8.41 -4.91 -13.65
N SER A 433 -9.06 -4.31 -12.66
CA SER A 433 -10.05 -3.26 -12.92
C SER A 433 -9.36 -1.97 -13.36
N VAL A 434 -9.94 -1.32 -14.35
CA VAL A 434 -9.52 0.00 -14.82
C VAL A 434 -10.10 1.06 -13.88
N LEU A 435 -9.31 2.09 -13.57
CA LEU A 435 -9.80 3.24 -12.81
C LEU A 435 -10.96 3.90 -13.53
N PRO A 436 -12.04 4.28 -12.82
CA PRO A 436 -13.13 5.05 -13.38
C PRO A 436 -12.64 6.37 -14.00
N GLN A 437 -13.22 6.73 -15.13
CA GLN A 437 -12.80 7.89 -15.92
C GLN A 437 -13.74 9.10 -15.77
N GLY A 438 -14.95 8.87 -15.28
CA GLY A 438 -15.98 9.89 -15.11
C GLY A 438 -16.05 10.42 -13.68
N SER A 439 -17.03 11.27 -13.46
CA SER A 439 -17.29 11.91 -12.17
C SER A 439 -18.32 11.14 -11.34
N GLY A 440 -18.37 11.44 -10.05
CA GLY A 440 -19.32 10.87 -9.11
C GLY A 440 -18.96 11.16 -7.67
N LYS A 441 -18.93 10.10 -6.84
CA LYS A 441 -18.61 10.19 -5.41
C LYS A 441 -17.52 9.20 -5.05
N VAL A 442 -16.67 9.58 -4.11
CA VAL A 442 -15.70 8.68 -3.50
C VAL A 442 -15.83 8.79 -1.99
N SER A 443 -16.02 7.64 -1.33
CA SER A 443 -16.16 7.57 0.12
C SER A 443 -14.91 7.01 0.77
N GLY A 444 -14.73 7.28 2.05
CA GLY A 444 -13.62 6.73 2.83
C GLY A 444 -13.41 7.45 4.15
N VAL A 445 -12.41 7.03 4.87
CA VAL A 445 -11.98 7.65 6.12
C VAL A 445 -10.99 8.77 5.81
N VAL A 446 -11.24 9.96 6.34
CA VAL A 446 -10.28 11.07 6.26
C VAL A 446 -9.13 10.80 7.21
N VAL A 447 -7.91 10.97 6.74
CA VAL A 447 -6.69 10.79 7.53
C VAL A 447 -5.74 11.96 7.31
N HIS A 448 -4.77 12.10 8.22
CA HIS A 448 -3.56 12.88 8.00
C HIS A 448 -2.37 11.96 8.17
N GLU A 449 -1.62 11.77 7.11
CA GLU A 449 -0.47 10.89 7.11
C GLU A 449 0.68 11.53 6.34
N LEU A 450 1.86 11.44 6.90
CA LEU A 450 3.07 11.86 6.25
C LEU A 450 3.56 10.80 5.26
N TYR A 451 4.32 11.23 4.28
CA TYR A 451 4.95 10.32 3.34
C TYR A 451 6.42 10.10 3.74
N PRO A 452 6.86 8.85 3.86
CA PRO A 452 8.22 8.57 4.33
C PRO A 452 9.25 9.11 3.35
N ARG A 453 10.29 9.70 3.91
CA ARG A 453 11.47 10.19 3.22
C ARG A 453 12.62 9.26 3.51
N PHE A 454 13.34 8.85 2.48
CA PHE A 454 14.52 8.01 2.64
C PHE A 454 15.75 8.80 2.26
N SER A 455 16.71 8.83 3.17
CA SER A 455 18.03 9.36 2.89
C SER A 455 18.90 8.27 2.30
N TYR A 456 19.45 8.51 1.12
CA TYR A 456 20.47 7.62 0.56
C TYR A 456 21.73 7.59 1.45
N MET A 457 22.09 8.71 2.07
CA MET A 457 23.27 8.82 2.94
C MET A 457 23.13 8.01 4.24
N ASP A 458 21.92 7.77 4.69
CA ASP A 458 21.60 7.04 5.92
C ASP A 458 21.29 5.55 5.68
N ASN A 459 21.81 4.98 4.61
CA ASN A 459 21.55 3.59 4.20
C ASN A 459 20.06 3.26 4.01
N GLY A 460 19.26 4.26 3.63
CA GLY A 460 17.83 4.12 3.40
C GLY A 460 17.00 3.94 4.67
N SER A 461 17.51 4.39 5.85
CA SER A 461 16.67 4.46 7.04
C SER A 461 15.58 5.51 6.87
N ALA A 462 14.38 5.20 7.34
CA ALA A 462 13.31 6.17 7.43
C ALA A 462 13.52 7.05 8.68
N ASP A 463 13.39 8.35 8.51
CA ASP A 463 13.43 9.32 9.61
C ASP A 463 12.10 10.07 9.63
N GLU A 464 11.27 9.79 10.63
CA GLU A 464 9.94 10.38 10.77
C GLU A 464 9.97 11.91 10.85
N GLU A 465 11.03 12.50 11.42
CA GLU A 465 11.16 13.95 11.49
C GLU A 465 11.34 14.61 10.12
N THR A 466 11.75 13.84 9.12
CA THR A 466 11.96 14.32 7.75
C THR A 466 10.87 13.91 6.77
N TRP A 467 9.83 13.21 7.24
CA TRP A 467 8.73 12.79 6.36
C TRP A 467 8.00 13.98 5.76
N GLY A 468 7.66 13.84 4.48
CA GLY A 468 7.02 14.91 3.71
C GLY A 468 5.54 15.02 4.01
N ASN A 469 5.09 16.21 4.35
CA ASN A 469 3.67 16.55 4.35
C ASN A 469 3.19 16.73 2.90
N ILE A 470 2.15 15.99 2.53
CA ILE A 470 1.60 16.01 1.16
C ILE A 470 0.15 16.50 1.12
N GLY A 471 -0.24 17.28 2.08
CA GLY A 471 -1.57 17.86 2.22
C GLY A 471 -2.14 17.63 3.62
N ARG A 472 -3.03 18.53 4.03
CA ARG A 472 -3.64 18.49 5.36
C ARG A 472 -4.53 17.28 5.56
N TYR A 473 -5.21 16.82 4.50
CA TYR A 473 -6.12 15.69 4.53
C TYR A 473 -5.86 14.74 3.37
N GLN A 474 -5.98 13.44 3.64
CA GLN A 474 -6.00 12.37 2.64
C GLN A 474 -7.22 11.50 2.90
N LEU A 475 -7.65 10.72 1.92
CA LEU A 475 -8.80 9.82 2.03
C LEU A 475 -8.32 8.37 1.90
N ARG A 476 -8.76 7.49 2.83
CA ARG A 476 -8.58 6.05 2.71
C ARG A 476 -9.92 5.39 2.40
N HIS A 477 -10.08 4.89 1.18
CA HIS A 477 -11.23 4.04 0.85
C HIS A 477 -11.19 2.75 1.66
N THR A 478 -12.35 2.21 1.99
CA THR A 478 -12.47 1.01 2.83
C THR A 478 -12.82 -0.23 2.01
N THR A 479 -13.62 -0.04 0.96
CA THR A 479 -14.03 -1.10 0.04
C THR A 479 -14.01 -0.59 -1.40
N ARG A 480 -14.23 -1.49 -2.36
CA ARG A 480 -14.36 -1.11 -3.76
C ARG A 480 -15.63 -0.29 -4.04
N GLU A 481 -16.70 -0.53 -3.30
CA GLU A 481 -17.96 0.20 -3.40
C GLU A 481 -17.84 1.68 -3.03
N ASP A 482 -16.74 2.08 -2.38
CA ASP A 482 -16.44 3.48 -2.08
C ASP A 482 -16.21 4.33 -3.34
N PHE A 483 -15.94 3.68 -4.47
CA PHE A 483 -15.75 4.33 -5.77
C PHE A 483 -17.07 4.37 -6.57
N ALA A 484 -17.98 5.25 -6.22
CA ALA A 484 -19.21 5.50 -6.96
C ALA A 484 -18.99 6.55 -8.07
N LEU A 485 -18.01 6.27 -8.94
CA LEU A 485 -17.64 7.09 -10.10
C LEU A 485 -18.18 6.44 -11.39
N ALA A 486 -18.56 7.25 -12.36
CA ALA A 486 -18.89 6.75 -13.71
C ALA A 486 -17.67 6.11 -14.36
N GLN A 487 -17.87 5.01 -15.10
CA GLN A 487 -16.76 4.29 -15.74
C GLN A 487 -16.15 5.12 -16.88
N THR A 488 -16.97 5.89 -17.58
CA THR A 488 -16.51 6.76 -18.68
C THR A 488 -16.96 8.22 -18.45
N MET A 489 -16.26 9.15 -19.11
CA MET A 489 -16.63 10.58 -19.06
C MET A 489 -17.95 10.85 -19.79
N GLU A 490 -18.32 10.03 -20.76
CA GLU A 490 -19.57 10.15 -21.51
C GLU A 490 -20.78 9.80 -20.63
N GLU A 491 -20.62 8.90 -19.65
CA GLU A 491 -21.69 8.57 -18.71
C GLU A 491 -21.96 9.71 -17.75
N ALA A 492 -20.92 10.27 -17.15
CA ALA A 492 -20.98 11.45 -16.29
C ALA A 492 -19.60 12.10 -16.15
N SER A 493 -19.50 13.38 -16.42
CA SER A 493 -18.32 14.18 -16.09
C SER A 493 -18.68 15.65 -15.94
N PHE A 494 -18.15 16.29 -14.89
CA PHE A 494 -18.23 17.74 -14.74
C PHE A 494 -17.09 18.46 -15.47
N SER A 495 -16.10 17.72 -15.99
CA SER A 495 -14.96 18.28 -16.70
C SER A 495 -14.84 17.74 -18.11
N ALA A 496 -14.10 18.45 -18.95
CA ALA A 496 -13.67 18.00 -20.27
C ALA A 496 -12.15 18.14 -20.41
N ILE A 497 -11.59 17.24 -21.21
CA ILE A 497 -10.17 17.28 -21.55
C ILE A 497 -9.97 18.35 -22.62
N LEU A 498 -9.15 19.37 -22.33
CA LEU A 498 -8.68 20.29 -23.34
C LEU A 498 -7.62 19.62 -24.21
N CYS A 499 -6.59 19.07 -23.58
CA CYS A 499 -5.55 18.27 -24.23
C CYS A 499 -4.85 17.42 -23.17
N GLU A 500 -4.34 16.25 -23.58
CA GLU A 500 -3.54 15.41 -22.70
C GLU A 500 -2.47 14.62 -23.46
N TRP A 501 -1.39 14.31 -22.73
CA TRP A 501 -0.30 13.44 -23.13
C TRP A 501 -0.20 12.29 -22.14
N THR A 502 -0.58 11.11 -22.57
CA THR A 502 -0.49 9.86 -21.80
C THR A 502 0.71 9.02 -22.24
N SER A 503 1.23 9.32 -23.41
CA SER A 503 2.43 8.72 -24.01
C SER A 503 3.02 9.68 -25.05
N ILE A 504 4.25 9.44 -25.44
CA ILE A 504 4.86 10.11 -26.59
C ILE A 504 5.49 9.08 -27.52
N GLU A 505 5.35 9.31 -28.81
CA GLU A 505 5.94 8.45 -29.83
C GLU A 505 7.22 9.09 -30.41
N GLY A 506 8.26 8.27 -30.49
CA GLY A 506 9.54 8.67 -31.08
C GLY A 506 10.42 9.51 -30.16
N LYS A 507 11.69 9.63 -30.54
CA LYS A 507 12.73 10.39 -29.83
C LYS A 507 13.17 11.58 -30.62
N ASN A 508 13.44 12.69 -29.94
CA ASN A 508 13.99 13.90 -30.55
C ASN A 508 13.19 14.37 -31.78
N LEU A 509 11.88 14.58 -31.58
CA LEU A 509 11.02 15.19 -32.59
C LEU A 509 11.06 16.72 -32.49
N GLU A 510 10.57 17.40 -33.50
CA GLU A 510 10.41 18.85 -33.49
C GLU A 510 9.26 19.29 -32.57
N LYS A 511 8.23 18.47 -32.46
CA LYS A 511 7.06 18.70 -31.66
C LYS A 511 6.47 17.37 -31.19
N TYR A 512 5.82 17.38 -30.02
CA TYR A 512 5.06 16.25 -29.48
C TYR A 512 3.62 16.69 -29.28
N TYR A 513 2.73 16.18 -30.11
CA TYR A 513 1.32 16.54 -30.09
C TYR A 513 0.53 15.77 -29.04
N ALA A 514 -0.55 16.37 -28.53
CA ALA A 514 -1.44 15.72 -27.56
C ALA A 514 -2.08 14.43 -28.11
N ASN A 515 -2.28 13.45 -27.22
CA ASN A 515 -2.90 12.17 -27.56
C ASN A 515 -4.43 12.25 -27.58
N ALA A 516 -5.03 13.11 -26.75
CA ALA A 516 -6.46 13.31 -26.67
C ALA A 516 -6.83 14.79 -26.46
N GLY A 517 -8.09 15.10 -26.65
CA GLY A 517 -8.59 16.48 -26.67
C GLY A 517 -8.17 17.18 -27.97
N ASP A 518 -7.73 18.42 -27.85
CA ASP A 518 -7.16 19.19 -28.97
C ASP A 518 -5.79 18.63 -29.37
N ARG A 519 -5.76 17.80 -30.39
CA ARG A 519 -4.54 17.19 -30.95
C ARG A 519 -3.64 18.17 -31.71
N THR A 520 -3.98 19.44 -31.77
CA THR A 520 -3.08 20.48 -32.30
C THR A 520 -2.21 21.09 -31.21
N ALA A 521 -2.55 20.86 -29.94
CA ALA A 521 -1.71 21.21 -28.81
C ALA A 521 -0.39 20.41 -28.83
N TYR A 522 0.70 21.04 -28.47
CA TYR A 522 2.02 20.40 -28.54
C TYR A 522 2.99 20.90 -27.46
N PHE A 523 3.98 20.08 -27.17
CA PHE A 523 5.16 20.49 -26.39
C PHE A 523 6.14 21.26 -27.26
N ASP A 524 6.69 22.32 -26.67
CA ASP A 524 7.87 23.04 -27.11
C ASP A 524 8.87 23.14 -25.94
N TYR A 525 10.11 23.49 -26.24
CA TYR A 525 11.16 23.62 -25.24
C TYR A 525 11.94 24.91 -25.45
N SER A 526 12.44 25.44 -24.35
CA SER A 526 13.37 26.57 -24.39
C SER A 526 14.72 26.23 -25.04
N PHE A 527 14.94 24.96 -25.35
CA PHE A 527 16.17 24.49 -25.99
C PHE A 527 15.88 23.40 -27.05
N VAL A 528 16.49 23.55 -28.21
CA VAL A 528 16.57 22.53 -29.23
C VAL A 528 18.04 22.18 -29.46
N TYR A 529 18.32 20.98 -29.97
CA TYR A 529 19.68 20.60 -30.30
C TYR A 529 20.24 21.53 -31.37
N PRO A 530 21.44 22.11 -31.15
CA PRO A 530 22.09 22.99 -32.15
C PRO A 530 22.35 22.29 -33.49
N ASP A 531 22.47 23.10 -34.55
CA ASP A 531 22.79 22.63 -35.92
C ASP A 531 24.14 21.89 -36.00
N SER A 532 25.00 22.04 -35.00
CA SER A 532 26.28 21.33 -34.91
C SER A 532 26.12 19.81 -34.64
N TYR A 533 24.92 19.33 -34.30
CA TYR A 533 24.65 17.91 -34.14
C TYR A 533 24.42 17.26 -35.52
N THR A 534 25.34 16.39 -35.93
CA THR A 534 25.32 15.72 -37.24
C THR A 534 24.62 14.38 -37.24
N ASP A 535 24.08 13.94 -36.10
CA ASP A 535 23.42 12.65 -35.87
C ASP A 535 21.90 12.68 -36.10
N GLY A 536 21.39 13.74 -36.71
CA GLY A 536 19.97 13.90 -37.02
C GLY A 536 19.13 14.53 -35.90
N ARG A 537 19.74 14.97 -34.78
CA ARG A 537 19.06 15.66 -33.68
C ARG A 537 18.96 17.18 -33.83
N ALA A 538 19.71 17.79 -34.75
CA ALA A 538 19.68 19.25 -34.95
C ALA A 538 18.24 19.78 -35.08
N GLY A 539 17.90 20.85 -34.40
CA GLY A 539 16.59 21.48 -34.40
C GLY A 539 15.48 20.72 -33.66
N LYS A 540 15.79 19.59 -33.03
CA LYS A 540 14.83 18.73 -32.36
C LYS A 540 14.87 18.92 -30.83
N LEU A 541 13.74 18.57 -30.19
CA LEU A 541 13.58 18.65 -28.72
C LEU A 541 14.37 17.53 -28.01
N PRO A 542 15.01 17.82 -26.88
CA PRO A 542 15.81 16.85 -26.13
C PRO A 542 14.94 15.94 -25.24
N ILE A 543 14.00 15.21 -25.86
CA ILE A 543 13.14 14.26 -25.16
C ILE A 543 13.61 12.84 -25.42
N ASN A 544 13.70 12.05 -24.36
CA ASN A 544 13.91 10.62 -24.41
C ASN A 544 12.63 9.88 -24.03
N THR A 545 12.21 8.95 -24.86
CA THR A 545 11.14 8.01 -24.53
C THR A 545 11.62 7.03 -23.49
N MET A 546 10.75 6.71 -22.57
CA MET A 546 10.96 5.73 -21.50
C MET A 546 9.77 4.77 -21.47
N THR A 547 10.00 3.65 -20.86
CA THR A 547 8.98 2.69 -20.48
C THR A 547 8.50 3.01 -19.07
N ASP A 548 7.21 3.18 -18.91
CA ASP A 548 6.62 3.35 -17.59
C ASP A 548 6.33 1.98 -16.98
N TYR A 549 7.16 1.57 -16.02
CA TYR A 549 6.97 0.33 -15.28
C TYR A 549 6.07 0.52 -14.05
N SER A 550 5.54 1.71 -13.81
CA SER A 550 4.65 1.97 -12.68
C SER A 550 3.27 1.33 -12.86
N PHE A 551 2.92 0.88 -14.07
CA PHE A 551 1.65 0.22 -14.33
C PHE A 551 1.83 -1.29 -14.27
N LEU A 552 1.49 -1.84 -13.11
CA LEU A 552 1.45 -3.26 -12.89
C LEU A 552 0.01 -3.75 -13.06
N GLY A 553 -0.15 -4.83 -13.80
CA GLY A 553 -1.42 -5.53 -13.97
C GLY A 553 -1.77 -6.41 -12.78
N PRO A 554 -2.83 -7.20 -12.92
CA PRO A 554 -3.21 -8.17 -11.91
C PRO A 554 -2.07 -9.16 -11.64
N LEU A 555 -2.01 -9.62 -10.39
CA LEU A 555 -1.16 -10.73 -10.00
C LEU A 555 -1.92 -12.02 -10.30
N ASP A 556 -1.39 -12.87 -11.15
CA ASP A 556 -1.91 -14.20 -11.44
C ASP A 556 -0.77 -15.22 -11.60
N GLU A 557 -1.11 -16.49 -11.81
CA GLU A 557 -0.13 -17.56 -11.94
C GLU A 557 0.79 -17.37 -13.15
N ASP A 558 0.27 -16.78 -14.23
CA ASP A 558 1.02 -16.52 -15.46
C ASP A 558 1.84 -15.23 -15.38
N ASN A 559 1.49 -14.31 -14.47
CA ASN A 559 2.11 -13.01 -14.28
C ASN A 559 2.34 -12.70 -12.78
N PRO A 560 3.18 -13.50 -12.08
CA PRO A 560 3.39 -13.36 -10.63
C PRO A 560 4.01 -12.02 -10.21
N ASP A 561 4.65 -11.32 -11.13
CA ASP A 561 5.21 -9.99 -10.89
C ASP A 561 4.23 -8.85 -11.26
N GLY A 562 3.08 -9.18 -11.83
CA GLY A 562 2.08 -8.21 -12.29
C GLY A 562 2.57 -7.29 -13.41
N LYS A 563 3.63 -7.64 -14.14
CA LYS A 563 4.17 -6.80 -15.21
C LYS A 563 3.18 -6.72 -16.36
N ILE A 564 2.80 -5.49 -16.74
CA ILE A 564 2.16 -5.24 -18.02
C ILE A 564 3.27 -5.07 -19.04
N PRO A 565 3.16 -5.65 -20.25
CA PRO A 565 4.05 -5.30 -21.36
C PRO A 565 3.94 -3.79 -21.58
N SER A 566 4.97 -3.07 -21.21
CA SER A 566 5.00 -1.63 -21.29
C SER A 566 5.27 -1.21 -22.73
N GLU A 567 4.47 -0.30 -23.23
CA GLU A 567 4.72 0.33 -24.51
C GLU A 567 5.86 1.35 -24.37
N GLU A 568 6.81 1.32 -25.31
CA GLU A 568 7.83 2.36 -25.39
C GLU A 568 7.14 3.72 -25.56
N GLY A 569 7.55 4.71 -24.76
CA GLY A 569 6.96 6.04 -24.78
C GLY A 569 5.83 6.27 -23.79
N SER A 570 5.46 5.27 -22.99
CA SER A 570 4.47 5.46 -21.91
C SER A 570 4.95 6.41 -20.80
N ALA A 571 6.23 6.72 -20.75
CA ALA A 571 6.85 7.80 -20.00
C ALA A 571 7.93 8.49 -20.86
N TRP A 572 8.35 9.66 -20.42
CA TRP A 572 9.42 10.41 -21.09
C TRP A 572 10.25 11.20 -20.10
N SER A 573 11.49 11.43 -20.44
CA SER A 573 12.41 12.24 -19.64
C SER A 573 13.02 13.36 -20.45
N THR A 574 13.36 14.43 -19.78
CA THR A 574 14.12 15.56 -20.31
C THR A 574 15.31 15.82 -19.42
N ASN A 575 16.42 16.23 -20.01
CA ASN A 575 17.54 16.80 -19.30
C ASN A 575 17.42 18.32 -19.39
N LEU A 576 16.76 18.91 -18.41
CA LEU A 576 16.73 20.36 -18.28
C LEU A 576 18.10 20.80 -17.74
N THR A 577 18.78 21.66 -18.48
CA THR A 577 20.08 22.19 -18.09
C THR A 577 19.95 23.67 -17.74
N VAL A 578 20.78 24.15 -16.83
CA VAL A 578 20.97 25.59 -16.62
C VAL A 578 21.95 26.07 -17.68
N ARG A 579 21.53 27.02 -18.50
CA ARG A 579 22.39 27.69 -19.50
C ARG A 579 22.37 29.19 -19.25
N ASP A 580 23.54 29.77 -19.25
CA ASP A 580 23.71 31.22 -19.04
C ASP A 580 23.01 31.75 -17.79
N GLY A 581 22.96 30.91 -16.73
CA GLY A 581 22.33 31.25 -15.45
C GLY A 581 20.81 31.12 -15.42
N ALA A 582 20.16 30.64 -16.49
CA ALA A 582 18.71 30.42 -16.56
C ALA A 582 18.38 28.92 -16.74
N PRO A 583 17.42 28.37 -15.99
CA PRO A 583 16.95 27.02 -16.19
C PRO A 583 16.18 26.90 -17.51
N GLN A 584 16.33 25.76 -18.16
CA GLN A 584 15.51 25.38 -19.32
C GLN A 584 14.12 24.97 -18.86
N TYR A 585 13.15 25.07 -19.75
CA TYR A 585 11.75 24.77 -19.44
C TYR A 585 11.02 24.10 -20.59
N THR A 586 9.96 23.40 -20.24
CA THR A 586 8.97 22.82 -21.15
C THR A 586 7.83 23.79 -21.33
N THR A 587 7.38 24.00 -22.53
CA THR A 587 6.21 24.84 -22.85
C THR A 587 5.14 24.00 -23.53
N LEU A 588 3.91 24.16 -23.11
CA LEU A 588 2.70 23.66 -23.76
C LEU A 588 2.10 24.80 -24.57
N VAL A 589 1.82 24.54 -25.83
CA VAL A 589 1.18 25.50 -26.72
C VAL A 589 -0.17 24.95 -27.12
N LEU A 590 -1.25 25.68 -26.81
CA LEU A 590 -2.62 25.20 -26.97
C LEU A 590 -3.56 26.29 -27.49
N CYS A 591 -4.69 25.86 -28.03
CA CYS A 591 -5.82 26.69 -28.42
C CYS A 591 -6.97 26.49 -27.43
N THR A 592 -7.52 27.60 -26.95
CA THR A 592 -8.69 27.60 -26.02
C THR A 592 -9.88 28.36 -26.63
N ALA A 593 -9.80 28.68 -27.94
CA ALA A 593 -10.84 29.39 -28.64
C ALA A 593 -12.19 28.64 -28.57
N GLY A 594 -13.26 29.36 -28.31
CA GLY A 594 -14.61 28.80 -28.21
C GLY A 594 -14.89 28.08 -26.88
N ILE A 595 -13.96 28.01 -25.96
CA ILE A 595 -14.15 27.43 -24.63
C ILE A 595 -14.45 28.55 -23.65
N SER A 596 -15.51 28.34 -22.87
CA SER A 596 -15.88 29.19 -21.73
C SER A 596 -16.11 28.30 -20.51
N SER A 597 -15.45 28.60 -19.43
CA SER A 597 -15.58 27.89 -18.16
C SER A 597 -15.11 28.76 -17.01
N SER A 598 -15.66 28.52 -15.84
CA SER A 598 -15.21 29.17 -14.60
C SER A 598 -13.97 28.53 -13.99
N ARG A 599 -13.59 27.31 -14.43
CA ARG A 599 -12.49 26.53 -13.87
C ARG A 599 -11.65 25.88 -14.97
N MET A 600 -10.37 25.94 -14.78
CA MET A 600 -9.38 25.25 -15.60
C MET A 600 -8.26 24.75 -14.69
N SER A 601 -7.74 23.57 -14.98
CA SER A 601 -6.62 22.99 -14.21
C SER A 601 -5.68 22.21 -15.09
N MET A 602 -4.45 22.06 -14.63
CA MET A 602 -3.41 21.27 -15.23
C MET A 602 -3.07 20.11 -14.31
N GLN A 603 -3.05 18.91 -14.85
CA GLN A 603 -2.63 17.71 -14.16
C GLN A 603 -1.24 17.32 -14.66
N ILE A 604 -0.32 17.15 -13.73
CA ILE A 604 1.04 16.71 -14.00
C ILE A 604 1.28 15.45 -13.17
N CYS A 605 1.79 14.40 -13.81
CA CYS A 605 2.31 13.25 -13.07
C CYS A 605 3.80 13.10 -13.45
N SER A 606 4.64 13.44 -12.50
CA SER A 606 6.08 13.50 -12.71
C SER A 606 6.84 12.94 -11.53
N MET A 607 8.12 12.69 -11.72
CA MET A 607 9.03 12.26 -10.67
C MET A 607 10.35 13.01 -10.74
N ASN A 608 11.01 13.11 -9.60
CA ASN A 608 12.42 13.45 -9.54
C ASN A 608 13.22 12.29 -10.13
N TYR A 609 13.84 12.55 -11.26
CA TYR A 609 14.69 11.56 -11.90
C TYR A 609 16.04 11.53 -11.20
N PHE A 610 16.40 10.37 -10.70
CA PHE A 610 17.68 10.17 -10.06
C PHE A 610 18.74 9.77 -11.08
N TYR A 611 19.79 10.55 -11.20
CA TYR A 611 20.93 10.23 -12.06
C TYR A 611 22.11 9.77 -11.19
N SER A 612 22.44 8.49 -11.24
CA SER A 612 23.68 7.98 -10.70
C SER A 612 24.83 8.47 -11.56
N SER A 613 25.58 9.40 -11.05
CA SER A 613 26.81 9.80 -11.67
C SER A 613 27.99 9.14 -10.95
N THR A 614 28.96 8.66 -11.69
CA THR A 614 30.30 8.39 -11.19
C THR A 614 31.03 9.67 -10.81
N GLN A 615 30.40 10.84 -10.96
CA GLN A 615 30.97 12.12 -10.59
C GLN A 615 31.02 12.24 -9.07
N LYS A 616 32.11 12.75 -8.58
CA LYS A 616 32.32 13.03 -7.17
C LYS A 616 32.65 14.52 -7.01
N ILE A 617 32.01 15.18 -6.04
CA ILE A 617 32.41 16.51 -5.59
C ILE A 617 33.08 16.35 -4.21
N GLY A 618 34.30 16.81 -4.10
CA GLY A 618 35.08 16.67 -2.85
C GLY A 618 35.33 15.20 -2.42
N GLY A 619 35.26 14.25 -3.37
CA GLY A 619 35.44 12.82 -3.08
C GLY A 619 34.14 12.07 -2.72
N VAL A 620 33.03 12.78 -2.51
CA VAL A 620 31.71 12.23 -2.21
C VAL A 620 30.95 11.98 -3.53
N PRO A 621 30.33 10.81 -3.74
CA PRO A 621 29.48 10.58 -4.90
C PRO A 621 28.38 11.65 -4.97
N MET A 622 28.24 12.29 -6.13
CA MET A 622 27.12 13.20 -6.37
C MET A 622 25.92 12.41 -6.89
N TYR A 623 24.85 12.53 -6.17
CA TYR A 623 23.54 12.14 -6.66
C TYR A 623 22.81 13.41 -7.08
N LEU A 624 22.64 13.58 -8.40
CA LEU A 624 21.87 14.69 -8.94
C LEU A 624 20.40 14.29 -8.89
N GLU A 625 19.67 14.89 -7.98
CA GLU A 625 18.21 14.82 -7.96
C GLU A 625 17.65 15.78 -9.01
N GLY A 626 16.54 15.42 -9.61
CA GLY A 626 15.76 16.35 -10.42
C GLY A 626 15.23 17.51 -9.58
N PRO A 627 14.72 18.56 -10.20
CA PRO A 627 14.17 19.69 -9.48
C PRO A 627 13.03 19.26 -8.56
N ARG A 628 13.08 19.63 -7.29
CA ARG A 628 12.00 19.41 -6.34
C ARG A 628 10.89 20.44 -6.50
N TYR A 629 11.23 21.69 -6.77
CA TYR A 629 10.29 22.81 -6.86
C TYR A 629 10.18 23.30 -8.29
N TRP A 630 8.93 23.55 -8.70
CA TRP A 630 8.58 23.93 -10.06
C TRP A 630 7.60 25.09 -10.05
N TRP A 631 7.78 26.04 -10.98
CA TRP A 631 6.78 27.02 -11.35
C TRP A 631 5.98 26.54 -12.55
N VAL A 632 4.68 26.77 -12.49
CA VAL A 632 3.81 26.77 -13.66
C VAL A 632 3.46 28.22 -13.97
N GLU A 633 3.81 28.64 -15.17
CA GLU A 633 3.59 30.01 -15.62
C GLU A 633 2.85 30.01 -16.94
N TYR A 634 2.11 31.05 -17.22
CA TYR A 634 1.43 31.21 -18.49
C TYR A 634 1.82 32.49 -19.21
N SER A 635 1.58 32.51 -20.53
CA SER A 635 1.79 33.65 -21.39
C SER A 635 0.68 33.73 -22.45
N LEU A 636 0.35 34.94 -22.85
CA LEU A 636 -0.60 35.22 -23.93
C LEU A 636 0.08 35.70 -25.23
N ASP A 637 1.38 35.94 -25.18
CA ASP A 637 2.20 36.39 -26.33
C ASP A 637 3.42 35.50 -26.57
N GLY A 638 3.73 34.56 -25.65
CA GLY A 638 4.90 33.68 -25.72
C GLY A 638 6.19 34.32 -25.22
N GLU A 639 6.15 35.58 -24.81
CA GLU A 639 7.33 36.36 -24.37
C GLU A 639 7.21 36.79 -22.91
N ASN A 640 6.06 37.29 -22.48
CA ASN A 640 5.80 37.76 -21.13
C ASN A 640 5.11 36.68 -20.30
N TRP A 641 5.71 36.27 -19.18
CA TRP A 641 5.27 35.17 -18.36
C TRP A 641 4.72 35.64 -17.01
N THR A 642 3.62 35.02 -16.60
CA THR A 642 2.96 35.26 -15.33
C THR A 642 2.89 33.94 -14.58
N ALA A 643 3.26 33.92 -13.30
CA ALA A 643 3.14 32.75 -12.45
C ALA A 643 1.67 32.41 -12.20
N ALA A 644 1.33 31.16 -12.40
CA ALA A 644 0.01 30.60 -12.06
C ALA A 644 0.07 29.82 -10.74
N ALA A 645 1.08 28.99 -10.58
CA ALA A 645 1.27 28.16 -9.39
C ALA A 645 2.73 27.76 -9.21
N ARG A 646 3.04 27.34 -7.99
CA ARG A 646 4.28 26.64 -7.66
C ARG A 646 3.90 25.29 -7.07
N TYR A 647 4.62 24.23 -7.45
CA TYR A 647 4.44 22.92 -6.86
C TYR A 647 5.77 22.28 -6.53
N SER A 648 5.74 21.30 -5.64
CA SER A 648 6.91 20.52 -5.30
C SER A 648 6.65 19.03 -5.49
N LEU A 649 7.73 18.30 -5.78
CA LEU A 649 7.73 16.84 -5.83
C LEU A 649 8.43 16.34 -4.57
N PRO A 650 7.76 15.56 -3.73
CA PRO A 650 8.40 14.97 -2.57
C PRO A 650 9.45 13.94 -3.00
N ASP A 651 10.49 13.80 -2.19
CA ASP A 651 11.53 12.79 -2.38
C ASP A 651 11.01 11.43 -1.95
N PHE A 652 10.18 10.83 -2.79
CA PHE A 652 9.65 9.52 -2.49
C PHE A 652 10.68 8.44 -2.81
N CYS A 653 10.93 7.58 -1.84
CA CYS A 653 11.56 6.29 -2.06
C CYS A 653 12.81 6.34 -2.93
N GLN A 654 13.67 7.28 -2.70
CA GLN A 654 14.99 7.32 -3.34
C GLN A 654 15.89 6.28 -2.70
N THR A 655 15.81 5.06 -3.17
CA THR A 655 16.43 3.94 -2.49
C THR A 655 17.80 3.59 -3.01
N SER A 656 18.05 3.77 -4.27
CA SER A 656 19.37 3.57 -4.87
C SER A 656 19.36 4.01 -6.32
N PRO A 657 20.41 4.66 -6.80
CA PRO A 657 20.53 5.03 -8.21
C PRO A 657 20.60 3.84 -9.17
N MET A 658 20.79 2.65 -8.63
CA MET A 658 20.96 1.42 -9.42
C MET A 658 19.71 0.56 -9.44
N THR A 659 18.67 0.92 -8.68
CA THR A 659 17.43 0.15 -8.60
C THR A 659 16.37 0.72 -9.52
N GLN A 660 15.49 -0.12 -10.00
CA GLN A 660 14.37 0.30 -10.86
C GLN A 660 13.20 0.92 -10.05
N LEU A 661 13.39 1.18 -8.76
CA LEU A 661 12.32 1.69 -7.89
C LEU A 661 11.80 3.05 -8.36
N TRP A 662 12.67 3.90 -8.88
CA TRP A 662 12.29 5.18 -9.46
C TRP A 662 11.29 5.03 -10.63
N GLN A 663 11.29 3.89 -11.32
CA GLN A 663 10.39 3.63 -12.44
C GLN A 663 8.97 3.26 -11.98
N THR A 664 8.79 2.85 -10.73
CA THR A 664 7.53 2.30 -10.24
C THR A 664 6.88 3.08 -9.11
N ALA A 665 7.66 3.79 -8.30
CA ALA A 665 7.14 4.46 -7.11
C ALA A 665 7.29 5.99 -7.12
N GLY A 666 8.09 6.53 -8.04
CA GLY A 666 8.50 7.93 -8.02
C GLY A 666 7.50 8.92 -8.62
N TYR A 667 6.58 8.47 -9.46
CA TYR A 667 5.63 9.37 -10.13
C TYR A 667 4.56 9.86 -9.17
N LYS A 668 4.40 11.18 -9.09
CA LYS A 668 3.37 11.84 -8.27
C LYS A 668 2.47 12.71 -9.12
N PRO A 669 1.15 12.50 -9.03
CA PRO A 669 0.18 13.36 -9.66
C PRO A 669 -0.05 14.63 -8.83
N VAL A 670 -0.13 15.76 -9.50
CA VAL A 670 -0.56 17.03 -8.92
C VAL A 670 -1.63 17.66 -9.80
N ASN A 671 -2.59 18.36 -9.19
CA ASN A 671 -3.60 19.16 -9.88
C ASN A 671 -3.37 20.63 -9.58
N ILE A 672 -3.11 21.39 -10.63
CA ILE A 672 -2.70 22.79 -10.55
C ILE A 672 -3.85 23.64 -11.11
N PRO A 673 -4.49 24.49 -10.30
CA PRO A 673 -5.47 25.41 -10.80
C PRO A 673 -4.82 26.43 -11.75
N LEU A 674 -5.49 26.70 -12.86
CA LEU A 674 -5.07 27.69 -13.85
C LEU A 674 -6.08 28.84 -13.94
N PRO A 675 -5.63 30.07 -14.24
CA PRO A 675 -6.52 31.24 -14.33
C PRO A 675 -7.40 31.18 -15.58
N ALA A 676 -8.57 30.52 -15.47
CA ALA A 676 -9.49 30.26 -16.57
C ALA A 676 -9.90 31.56 -17.30
N SER A 677 -10.20 32.64 -16.56
CA SER A 677 -10.58 33.95 -17.12
C SER A 677 -9.51 34.57 -18.02
N LYS A 678 -8.25 34.26 -17.79
CA LYS A 678 -7.11 34.75 -18.58
C LYS A 678 -6.83 33.87 -19.79
N LEU A 679 -6.96 32.55 -19.62
CA LEU A 679 -6.48 31.55 -20.56
C LEU A 679 -7.54 31.07 -21.54
N LEU A 680 -8.82 31.08 -21.17
CA LEU A 680 -9.89 30.58 -22.04
C LEU A 680 -10.33 31.59 -23.10
N GLY A 681 -10.92 31.10 -24.20
CA GLY A 681 -11.38 31.92 -25.31
C GLY A 681 -10.25 32.49 -26.18
N ARG A 682 -9.06 31.92 -26.18
CA ARG A 682 -7.87 32.38 -26.90
C ARG A 682 -7.50 31.46 -28.05
N GLU A 683 -7.07 32.05 -29.18
CA GLU A 683 -6.57 31.26 -30.32
C GLU A 683 -5.23 30.56 -29.96
N LYS A 684 -4.43 31.17 -29.08
CA LYS A 684 -3.18 30.61 -28.64
C LYS A 684 -2.81 31.08 -27.24
N VAL A 685 -2.43 30.12 -26.42
CA VAL A 685 -1.87 30.33 -25.08
C VAL A 685 -0.65 29.44 -24.89
N TRP A 686 0.24 29.86 -24.02
CA TRP A 686 1.44 29.13 -23.65
C TRP A 686 1.41 28.89 -22.15
N ILE A 687 1.73 27.66 -21.73
CA ILE A 687 1.92 27.31 -20.34
C ILE A 687 3.30 26.67 -20.23
N ARG A 688 4.16 27.18 -19.37
CA ARG A 688 5.48 26.57 -19.17
C ARG A 688 5.62 25.98 -17.78
N ILE A 689 6.39 24.89 -17.73
CA ILE A 689 6.81 24.23 -16.50
C ILE A 689 8.31 24.48 -16.40
N ILE A 690 8.72 25.24 -15.38
CA ILE A 690 10.08 25.68 -15.21
C ILE A 690 10.59 25.35 -13.80
N PRO A 691 11.83 24.79 -13.65
CA PRO A 691 12.41 24.59 -12.32
C PRO A 691 12.54 25.91 -11.57
N ASP A 692 12.19 25.93 -10.30
CA ASP A 692 12.45 27.07 -9.42
C ASP A 692 13.93 27.14 -9.06
N ALA A 693 14.69 27.94 -9.80
CA ALA A 693 16.13 28.03 -9.64
C ALA A 693 16.57 28.54 -8.23
N ALA A 694 15.73 29.33 -7.57
CA ALA A 694 16.04 29.86 -6.25
C ALA A 694 15.93 28.78 -5.15
N MET A 695 15.04 27.82 -5.34
CA MET A 695 14.80 26.73 -4.39
C MET A 695 15.65 25.49 -4.65
N GLN A 696 16.19 25.34 -5.85
CA GLN A 696 17.05 24.19 -6.20
C GLN A 696 18.28 24.10 -5.31
N THR A 697 18.90 25.23 -5.00
CA THR A 697 20.07 25.27 -4.15
C THR A 697 19.80 24.85 -2.70
N GLY A 698 18.55 24.96 -2.23
CA GLY A 698 18.15 24.56 -0.88
C GLY A 698 17.74 23.08 -0.77
N SER A 699 17.03 22.56 -1.73
CA SER A 699 16.46 21.20 -1.67
C SER A 699 17.48 20.10 -1.94
N GLN A 700 18.45 20.37 -2.79
CA GLN A 700 19.53 19.42 -3.09
C GLN A 700 20.57 19.33 -1.99
N THR A 701 20.62 20.31 -1.11
CA THR A 701 21.58 20.38 0.00
C THR A 701 21.14 19.64 1.24
N ALA A 702 19.96 19.05 1.29
CA ALA A 702 19.62 18.12 2.37
C ALA A 702 20.62 16.94 2.45
N TYR A 703 21.33 16.66 1.37
CA TYR A 703 22.31 15.59 1.26
C TYR A 703 23.72 16.05 0.85
N LEU A 704 23.89 17.32 0.53
CA LEU A 704 25.18 17.87 0.10
C LEU A 704 25.54 19.06 0.99
N ASP A 705 26.84 19.20 1.26
CA ASP A 705 27.36 20.36 1.99
C ASP A 705 26.81 21.65 1.37
N PRO A 706 26.12 22.52 2.13
CA PRO A 706 25.57 23.78 1.64
C PRO A 706 26.63 24.73 1.06
N ALA A 707 27.91 24.45 1.26
CA ALA A 707 29.01 25.17 0.64
C ALA A 707 29.28 24.77 -0.82
N ILE A 708 28.64 23.72 -1.34
CA ILE A 708 28.84 23.26 -2.73
C ILE A 708 27.92 24.05 -3.66
N VAL A 709 28.50 25.01 -4.33
CA VAL A 709 27.82 25.73 -5.44
C VAL A 709 27.78 24.83 -6.65
N TYR A 710 26.56 24.50 -7.12
CA TYR A 710 26.39 23.78 -8.37
C TYR A 710 27.02 24.57 -9.52
N PRO A 711 27.76 23.90 -10.41
CA PRO A 711 28.28 24.59 -11.58
C PRO A 711 27.14 25.15 -12.43
N ALA A 712 27.34 26.30 -13.04
CA ALA A 712 26.39 27.02 -13.88
C ALA A 712 25.87 26.19 -15.10
N SER A 713 26.29 24.95 -15.24
CA SER A 713 25.95 23.96 -16.27
C SER A 713 25.41 22.68 -15.65
N GLY A 714 24.57 22.75 -14.61
CA GLY A 714 23.91 21.58 -14.03
C GLY A 714 22.90 20.95 -15.01
N SER A 715 22.74 19.61 -14.94
CA SER A 715 21.68 18.88 -15.61
C SER A 715 20.64 18.47 -14.56
N PHE A 716 19.37 18.79 -14.82
CA PHE A 716 18.25 18.43 -13.94
C PHE A 716 17.37 17.42 -14.65
N PRO A 717 17.63 16.11 -14.53
CA PRO A 717 16.81 15.10 -15.14
C PRO A 717 15.42 15.07 -14.47
N SER A 718 14.40 15.02 -15.29
CA SER A 718 13.01 14.91 -14.86
C SER A 718 12.27 13.94 -15.77
N ALA A 719 11.33 13.20 -15.20
CA ALA A 719 10.52 12.29 -15.95
C ALA A 719 9.03 12.55 -15.70
N TRP A 720 8.25 12.38 -16.75
CA TRP A 720 6.80 12.51 -16.74
C TRP A 720 6.18 11.26 -17.35
N ASN A 721 5.00 10.91 -16.89
CA ASN A 721 4.17 9.87 -17.49
C ASN A 721 2.77 10.37 -17.86
N TYR A 722 2.40 11.58 -17.41
CA TYR A 722 1.14 12.21 -17.73
C TYR A 722 1.24 13.74 -17.63
N ILE A 723 0.69 14.42 -18.61
CA ILE A 723 0.35 15.83 -18.55
C ILE A 723 -1.02 15.98 -19.18
N GLY A 724 -1.93 16.68 -18.50
CA GLY A 724 -3.27 16.97 -19.00
C GLY A 724 -3.71 18.37 -18.63
N ILE A 725 -4.63 18.92 -19.39
CA ILE A 725 -5.32 20.17 -19.10
C ILE A 725 -6.81 19.92 -19.27
N ARG A 726 -7.56 20.31 -18.23
CA ARG A 726 -9.01 20.18 -18.17
C ARG A 726 -9.68 21.50 -17.84
N TYR A 727 -10.96 21.58 -18.17
CA TYR A 727 -11.83 22.68 -17.78
C TYR A 727 -13.21 22.14 -17.36
N ASN A 728 -13.90 22.82 -16.46
CA ASN A 728 -15.24 22.42 -16.05
C ASN A 728 -16.24 22.71 -17.17
N THR A 729 -17.12 21.78 -17.44
CA THR A 729 -18.26 21.92 -18.35
C THR A 729 -19.54 22.31 -17.62
N ILE A 730 -19.51 22.20 -16.29
CA ILE A 730 -20.60 22.57 -15.36
C ILE A 730 -20.00 23.54 -14.34
N ASP A 731 -20.69 24.59 -14.05
CA ASP A 731 -20.26 25.54 -13.01
C ASP A 731 -20.32 24.88 -11.63
N PRO A 732 -19.32 25.11 -10.78
CA PRO A 732 -19.36 24.63 -9.41
C PRO A 732 -20.48 25.28 -8.63
N PRO A 733 -21.06 24.62 -7.63
CA PRO A 733 -22.04 25.21 -6.75
C PRO A 733 -21.43 26.40 -5.99
N ALA A 734 -22.25 27.34 -5.61
CA ALA A 734 -21.83 28.42 -4.71
C ALA A 734 -21.48 27.80 -3.34
N THR A 735 -20.31 28.08 -2.86
CA THR A 735 -19.80 27.60 -1.57
C THR A 735 -19.27 28.77 -0.75
N ASP A 736 -19.35 28.67 0.56
CA ASP A 736 -18.85 29.64 1.54
C ASP A 736 -17.41 29.35 2.02
N PHE A 737 -16.87 28.20 1.65
CA PHE A 737 -15.45 27.92 1.80
C PHE A 737 -14.68 28.43 0.57
N GLY A 738 -13.48 28.94 0.76
CA GLY A 738 -12.64 29.58 -0.25
C GLY A 738 -12.15 28.64 -1.37
N GLY A 739 -13.06 27.89 -1.97
CA GLY A 739 -12.79 27.05 -3.11
C GLY A 739 -12.50 27.87 -4.33
N GLY A 740 -11.22 28.15 -4.54
CA GLY A 740 -10.65 28.66 -5.77
C GLY A 740 -11.58 29.51 -6.62
N SER A 741 -11.78 30.75 -6.27
CA SER A 741 -12.06 31.76 -7.30
C SER A 741 -10.95 31.68 -8.34
N ASP A 742 -11.26 32.04 -9.59
CA ASP A 742 -10.23 32.36 -10.59
C ASP A 742 -9.04 33.02 -9.91
N ILE A 743 -7.83 32.51 -10.19
CA ILE A 743 -6.61 33.00 -9.58
C ILE A 743 -6.27 34.37 -10.21
N ASP A 744 -7.14 35.34 -10.00
CA ASP A 744 -6.92 36.73 -10.40
C ASP A 744 -6.04 37.39 -9.36
N GLY A 745 -4.75 37.53 -9.65
CA GLY A 745 -3.80 38.28 -8.84
C GLY A 745 -3.34 37.56 -7.56
N LEU A 746 -3.50 36.25 -7.47
CA LEU A 746 -2.99 35.47 -6.36
C LEU A 746 -1.48 35.31 -6.45
N GLU A 747 -0.86 35.32 -5.27
CA GLU A 747 0.48 34.75 -5.12
C GLU A 747 0.44 33.30 -5.56
N PRO A 748 1.54 32.78 -6.15
CA PRO A 748 1.62 31.38 -6.58
C PRO A 748 1.23 30.47 -5.45
N ILE A 749 0.31 29.52 -5.73
CA ILE A 749 -0.07 28.52 -4.74
C ILE A 749 1.14 27.63 -4.50
N ASP A 750 1.63 27.62 -3.28
CA ASP A 750 2.68 26.70 -2.86
C ASP A 750 2.02 25.40 -2.37
N TYR A 751 2.07 24.38 -3.21
CA TYR A 751 1.73 23.04 -2.78
C TYR A 751 2.95 22.49 -2.04
N ASN A 752 3.00 22.75 -0.74
CA ASN A 752 4.05 22.19 0.10
C ASN A 752 3.86 20.70 0.28
N TRP A 753 4.78 19.94 -0.27
CA TRP A 753 4.85 18.51 -0.18
C TRP A 753 5.90 18.08 0.84
#